data_951dcd7895776b0124f4df6226a1ed67
#
_entry.id   951dcd7895776b0124f4df6226a1ed67
#
_cell.length_a   1.000
_cell.length_b   1.000
_cell.length_c   1.000
_cell.angle_alpha   90.00
_cell.angle_beta   90.00
_cell.angle_gamma   90.00
#
_symmetry.space_group_name_H-M   'P 1'
#
loop_
_entity.id
_entity.type
_entity.pdbx_description
1 polymer ?
#
loop_
_entity_poly.entity_id
_entity_poly.type
_entity_poly.pdbx_seq_one_letter_code
_entity_poly.pdbx_strand_id
1 'polypeptide(L)'
;MKETIINYLKEHGKSSVNDIAQALNHAGGEKFPQLIKAISAMESKGQLRFNRDGSVSLRPKKENPNQVTVEGVFRANKNGFGFLHVDDSEDDMFIGRNDVGHAIDGDTVAVVIKKPADRLRGTAAEARVVEIVERSLKTVVGKFILSDEKEPYAGYIKSKNQKIQQPIYIKKEPVALDGTEIIKVDIEKYPNRHYDYFVGSVRDIIGHQGDAGIDVLEVLESMDIVSEFPEDVMAEAEAVPDAPSQEDLVGRVDLRQEVTFTIDGADAKDLDDAVHIKRLPNGNFELGVHIADVSYYVTEGSALNREAVARGTSVYVTDRVVPMLPERLSNGICSLNPNVDRLTQSAIMEITPKGKVVNHKICQSVINTTFRMTYSDVNEMLAGNPEKIEQFKPIMDSVSAMAELHKILEDMRERRGALNFDTSEARILVNEKGMPVDIVVRERRTAERMIESFMLAANECVAEHFAKAKLPFIYRIHEEPKAEKLQRFMDYASIFGVQIKGTANKMDQLDLQEFMAKVQGKPGAEVMNMMLLRSMQQARYSEHNHGHYGLAAQYYTHFTSPIRRYPDLLVHRMIREYTNNMSQETREHFEEVIPELATSSSTLERRAIDAERVVEAMKKAEYMEEFVGQEFDGIVGSVVKFGMFVELPNTIEGLVHITTLPEFYNYNERTMTLQGEKTGKTFRVGQPIRVKLTRADKETGDIDFQYLPSEYDVTEKVDHKARQEREEKAKAFRNRGPRRDRQNGDFERRGKRGDNRNHQDANGRKGSYDEKRKSSKKPDKRKNQNRPHNDNKGRESGRRKKKGNKPFYKDVAKKRK
;
A
#
# COMPACT_ATOMS: atom_id res chain seq x y z
N MET A 1 -35.62 -25.24 16.53
CA MET A 1 -34.43 -24.55 17.07
C MET A 1 -33.14 -24.86 16.30
N LYS A 2 -32.69 -26.12 16.12
CA LYS A 2 -31.45 -26.39 15.36
C LYS A 2 -31.51 -25.95 13.90
N GLU A 3 -32.57 -26.29 13.19
CA GLU A 3 -32.80 -25.83 11.80
C GLU A 3 -32.92 -24.30 11.70
N THR A 4 -33.54 -23.69 12.71
CA THR A 4 -33.70 -22.23 12.75
C THR A 4 -32.35 -21.53 12.93
N ILE A 5 -31.47 -22.07 13.79
CA ILE A 5 -30.10 -21.57 13.98
C ILE A 5 -29.31 -21.74 12.65
N ILE A 6 -29.39 -22.90 12.01
CA ILE A 6 -28.71 -23.16 10.74
C ILE A 6 -29.20 -22.20 9.63
N ASN A 7 -30.51 -21.98 9.54
CA ASN A 7 -31.07 -21.07 8.52
C ASN A 7 -30.65 -19.62 8.79
N TYR A 8 -30.70 -19.19 10.07
CA TYR A 8 -30.22 -17.88 10.46
C TYR A 8 -28.75 -17.67 10.07
N LEU A 9 -27.86 -18.63 10.42
CA LEU A 9 -26.45 -18.55 10.09
C LEU A 9 -26.15 -18.73 8.59
N LYS A 10 -27.07 -19.31 7.80
CA LYS A 10 -26.95 -19.32 6.33
C LYS A 10 -27.26 -17.98 5.70
N GLU A 11 -28.17 -17.23 6.30
CA GLU A 11 -28.63 -15.92 5.81
C GLU A 11 -27.72 -14.78 6.28
N HIS A 12 -27.23 -14.84 7.53
CA HIS A 12 -26.52 -13.73 8.18
C HIS A 12 -25.00 -14.03 8.41
N GLY A 13 -24.54 -15.25 8.07
CA GLY A 13 -23.14 -15.64 8.24
C GLY A 13 -22.73 -15.78 9.70
N LYS A 14 -21.52 -15.35 10.02
CA LYS A 14 -20.94 -15.34 11.37
C LYS A 14 -21.68 -14.34 12.24
N SER A 15 -22.24 -14.81 13.37
CA SER A 15 -23.08 -13.98 14.25
C SER A 15 -22.77 -14.24 15.71
N SER A 16 -22.89 -13.22 16.58
CA SER A 16 -22.75 -13.42 18.02
C SER A 16 -23.92 -14.27 18.54
N VAL A 17 -23.70 -14.94 19.68
CA VAL A 17 -24.76 -15.71 20.35
C VAL A 17 -25.93 -14.82 20.73
N ASN A 18 -25.66 -13.54 21.04
CA ASN A 18 -26.68 -12.57 21.40
C ASN A 18 -27.54 -12.17 20.18
N ASP A 19 -26.94 -11.97 19.00
CA ASP A 19 -27.67 -11.66 17.75
C ASP A 19 -28.59 -12.82 17.37
N ILE A 20 -28.08 -14.05 17.44
CA ILE A 20 -28.87 -15.27 17.22
C ILE A 20 -30.03 -15.34 18.22
N ALA A 21 -29.78 -14.99 19.50
CA ALA A 21 -30.80 -15.00 20.53
C ALA A 21 -31.90 -13.96 20.29
N GLN A 22 -31.54 -12.77 19.88
CA GLN A 22 -32.50 -11.69 19.55
C GLN A 22 -33.33 -12.07 18.33
N ALA A 23 -32.68 -12.46 17.22
CA ALA A 23 -33.36 -12.83 15.98
C ALA A 23 -34.34 -14.01 16.15
N LEU A 24 -34.02 -14.95 17.04
CA LEU A 24 -34.88 -16.11 17.30
C LEU A 24 -35.87 -15.90 18.47
N ASN A 25 -36.00 -14.68 19.03
CA ASN A 25 -36.79 -14.37 20.21
C ASN A 25 -36.44 -15.24 21.44
N HIS A 26 -35.18 -15.52 21.65
CA HIS A 26 -34.62 -16.34 22.73
C HIS A 26 -33.68 -15.54 23.65
N ALA A 27 -33.72 -14.21 23.63
CA ALA A 27 -32.81 -13.32 24.36
C ALA A 27 -33.09 -13.24 25.87
N GLY A 28 -34.12 -13.94 26.43
CA GLY A 28 -34.44 -13.81 27.83
C GLY A 28 -35.02 -15.09 28.46
N GLY A 29 -35.03 -15.16 29.83
CA GLY A 29 -35.63 -16.22 30.63
C GLY A 29 -35.01 -17.62 30.40
N GLU A 30 -35.82 -18.66 30.51
CA GLU A 30 -35.40 -20.05 30.30
C GLU A 30 -35.01 -20.38 28.83
N LYS A 31 -35.33 -19.52 27.85
CA LYS A 31 -35.07 -19.78 26.45
C LYS A 31 -33.62 -19.58 26.07
N PHE A 32 -32.93 -18.61 26.66
CA PHE A 32 -31.51 -18.33 26.37
C PHE A 32 -30.58 -19.49 26.74
N PRO A 33 -30.68 -20.12 27.96
CA PRO A 33 -29.91 -21.33 28.28
C PRO A 33 -30.20 -22.51 27.33
N GLN A 34 -31.45 -22.64 26.84
CA GLN A 34 -31.80 -23.68 25.86
C GLN A 34 -31.12 -23.44 24.51
N LEU A 35 -31.01 -22.15 24.05
CA LEU A 35 -30.29 -21.78 22.86
C LEU A 35 -28.80 -22.08 22.96
N ILE A 36 -28.15 -21.68 24.08
CA ILE A 36 -26.75 -21.99 24.36
C ILE A 36 -26.49 -23.50 24.32
N LYS A 37 -27.35 -24.29 24.99
CA LYS A 37 -27.27 -25.76 25.01
C LYS A 37 -27.41 -26.35 23.59
N ALA A 38 -28.28 -25.75 22.74
CA ALA A 38 -28.44 -26.18 21.37
C ALA A 38 -27.21 -25.86 20.50
N ILE A 39 -26.64 -24.64 20.61
CA ILE A 39 -25.44 -24.24 19.94
C ILE A 39 -24.26 -25.11 20.34
N SER A 40 -24.03 -25.32 21.64
CA SER A 40 -22.96 -26.17 22.15
C SER A 40 -23.10 -27.65 21.70
N ALA A 41 -24.33 -28.17 21.64
CA ALA A 41 -24.60 -29.51 21.13
C ALA A 41 -24.39 -29.63 19.61
N MET A 42 -24.52 -28.54 18.85
CA MET A 42 -24.25 -28.49 17.40
C MET A 42 -22.75 -28.35 17.15
N GLU A 43 -22.05 -27.60 17.98
CA GLU A 43 -20.59 -27.50 17.94
C GLU A 43 -19.93 -28.86 18.22
N SER A 44 -20.32 -29.53 19.30
CA SER A 44 -19.79 -30.85 19.63
C SER A 44 -20.04 -31.92 18.55
N LYS A 45 -21.09 -31.72 17.72
CA LYS A 45 -21.37 -32.53 16.51
C LYS A 45 -20.64 -32.03 15.25
N GLY A 46 -19.82 -30.99 15.36
CA GLY A 46 -19.09 -30.44 14.24
C GLY A 46 -19.94 -29.74 13.19
N GLN A 47 -21.14 -29.26 13.54
CA GLN A 47 -22.06 -28.53 12.66
C GLN A 47 -21.81 -27.01 12.70
N LEU A 48 -21.31 -26.51 13.84
CA LEU A 48 -20.95 -25.12 14.10
C LEU A 48 -19.51 -25.04 14.59
N ARG A 49 -18.94 -23.85 14.52
CA ARG A 49 -17.69 -23.51 15.23
C ARG A 49 -17.85 -22.18 15.98
N PHE A 50 -17.20 -22.07 17.14
CA PHE A 50 -16.91 -20.79 17.77
C PHE A 50 -15.65 -20.21 17.17
N ASN A 51 -15.71 -18.96 16.80
CA ASN A 51 -14.57 -18.21 16.31
C ASN A 51 -13.83 -17.55 17.48
N ARG A 52 -12.60 -17.06 17.27
CA ARG A 52 -11.77 -16.42 18.33
C ARG A 52 -12.43 -15.19 18.95
N ASP A 53 -13.26 -14.48 18.23
CA ASP A 53 -14.04 -13.31 18.68
C ASP A 53 -15.35 -13.65 19.41
N GLY A 54 -15.60 -14.92 19.74
CA GLY A 54 -16.81 -15.37 20.45
C GLY A 54 -18.05 -15.52 19.59
N SER A 55 -17.96 -15.28 18.26
CA SER A 55 -19.08 -15.50 17.34
C SER A 55 -19.21 -16.99 16.95
N VAL A 56 -20.37 -17.33 16.38
CA VAL A 56 -20.72 -18.68 15.91
C VAL A 56 -20.91 -18.67 14.40
N SER A 57 -20.33 -19.66 13.70
CA SER A 57 -20.51 -19.88 12.26
C SER A 57 -20.80 -21.35 11.93
N LEU A 58 -21.40 -21.61 10.77
CA LEU A 58 -21.59 -22.97 10.27
C LEU A 58 -20.23 -23.60 9.92
N ARG A 59 -20.03 -24.88 10.29
CA ARG A 59 -18.92 -25.63 9.69
C ARG A 59 -19.28 -26.09 8.28
N PRO A 60 -18.41 -25.89 7.28
CA PRO A 60 -18.67 -26.39 5.95
C PRO A 60 -18.78 -27.93 5.96
N LYS A 61 -19.70 -28.47 5.15
CA LYS A 61 -19.69 -29.90 4.85
C LYS A 61 -18.40 -30.21 4.12
N LYS A 62 -17.53 -31.02 4.73
CA LYS A 62 -16.31 -31.51 4.09
C LYS A 62 -16.70 -32.26 2.81
N GLU A 63 -16.45 -31.68 1.65
CA GLU A 63 -16.61 -32.36 0.36
C GLU A 63 -15.55 -33.45 0.14
N ASN A 64 -14.44 -33.42 0.92
CA ASN A 64 -13.43 -34.49 0.92
C ASN A 64 -12.62 -34.44 2.23
N PRO A 65 -12.54 -35.51 3.03
CA PRO A 65 -11.85 -35.48 4.32
C PRO A 65 -10.32 -35.32 4.25
N ASN A 66 -9.72 -35.31 3.05
CA ASN A 66 -8.28 -35.23 2.83
C ASN A 66 -7.82 -33.92 2.14
N GLN A 67 -8.68 -32.94 1.89
CA GLN A 67 -8.25 -31.65 1.34
C GLN A 67 -7.89 -30.67 2.46
N VAL A 68 -6.62 -30.27 2.49
CA VAL A 68 -6.13 -29.21 3.37
C VAL A 68 -6.69 -27.88 2.84
N THR A 69 -7.48 -27.19 3.65
CA THR A 69 -7.92 -25.82 3.36
C THR A 69 -6.92 -24.83 3.94
N VAL A 70 -6.60 -23.79 3.18
CA VAL A 70 -5.78 -22.67 3.59
C VAL A 70 -6.71 -21.47 3.76
N GLU A 71 -6.61 -20.76 4.88
CA GLU A 71 -7.35 -19.51 5.12
C GLU A 71 -6.45 -18.32 4.82
N GLY A 72 -7.03 -17.25 4.29
CA GLY A 72 -6.33 -16.02 3.98
C GLY A 72 -7.27 -14.93 3.45
N VAL A 73 -6.72 -13.75 3.20
CA VAL A 73 -7.47 -12.60 2.69
C VAL A 73 -7.51 -12.63 1.16
N PHE A 74 -8.71 -12.58 0.60
CA PHE A 74 -8.92 -12.53 -0.84
C PHE A 74 -8.77 -11.09 -1.36
N ARG A 75 -7.84 -10.90 -2.30
CA ARG A 75 -7.62 -9.63 -3.00
C ARG A 75 -8.15 -9.73 -4.42
N ALA A 76 -9.29 -9.09 -4.67
CA ALA A 76 -9.93 -9.10 -5.98
C ALA A 76 -9.22 -8.19 -6.98
N ASN A 77 -9.27 -8.60 -8.26
CA ASN A 77 -8.85 -7.79 -9.41
C ASN A 77 -10.09 -7.36 -10.21
N LYS A 78 -10.06 -6.16 -10.79
CA LYS A 78 -11.16 -5.61 -11.62
C LYS A 78 -11.58 -6.52 -12.79
N ASN A 79 -10.76 -7.48 -13.19
CA ASN A 79 -11.05 -8.45 -14.24
C ASN A 79 -11.73 -9.74 -13.74
N GLY A 80 -12.14 -9.81 -12.46
CA GLY A 80 -12.91 -10.90 -11.87
C GLY A 80 -12.10 -12.13 -11.44
N PHE A 81 -10.78 -12.07 -11.43
CA PHE A 81 -9.88 -13.00 -10.75
C PHE A 81 -9.31 -12.35 -9.49
N GLY A 82 -8.57 -13.08 -8.68
CA GLY A 82 -7.91 -12.50 -7.50
C GLY A 82 -6.75 -13.35 -7.01
N PHE A 83 -6.26 -12.96 -5.84
CA PHE A 83 -5.17 -13.61 -5.15
C PHE A 83 -5.55 -13.83 -3.69
N LEU A 84 -5.11 -14.93 -3.13
CA LEU A 84 -5.20 -15.17 -1.70
C LEU A 84 -3.89 -14.78 -1.04
N HIS A 85 -3.96 -13.82 -0.16
CA HIS A 85 -2.87 -13.46 0.73
C HIS A 85 -2.99 -14.27 2.02
N VAL A 86 -1.91 -14.94 2.40
CA VAL A 86 -1.83 -15.72 3.64
C VAL A 86 -0.71 -15.11 4.46
N ASP A 87 -1.00 -14.76 5.70
CA ASP A 87 0.01 -14.29 6.64
C ASP A 87 1.12 -15.33 6.76
N ASP A 88 2.37 -14.91 6.83
CA ASP A 88 3.57 -15.74 6.85
C ASP A 88 3.90 -16.50 5.52
N SER A 89 3.17 -16.25 4.44
CA SER A 89 3.47 -16.82 3.12
C SER A 89 4.23 -15.82 2.23
N GLU A 90 5.34 -16.28 1.61
CA GLU A 90 6.11 -15.45 0.67
C GLU A 90 5.37 -15.16 -0.64
N ASP A 91 4.45 -16.04 -1.06
CA ASP A 91 3.78 -15.97 -2.36
C ASP A 91 2.25 -16.03 -2.23
N ASP A 92 1.54 -15.08 -2.84
CA ASP A 92 0.09 -15.09 -2.98
C ASP A 92 -0.38 -16.23 -3.91
N MET A 93 -1.51 -16.86 -3.57
CA MET A 93 -2.09 -17.92 -4.41
C MET A 93 -3.05 -17.31 -5.43
N PHE A 94 -2.92 -17.69 -6.70
CA PHE A 94 -3.82 -17.23 -7.76
C PHE A 94 -5.18 -17.92 -7.70
N ILE A 95 -6.27 -17.13 -7.78
CA ILE A 95 -7.65 -17.61 -7.83
C ILE A 95 -8.28 -17.15 -9.14
N GLY A 96 -8.51 -18.08 -10.05
CA GLY A 96 -9.09 -17.79 -11.37
C GLY A 96 -10.56 -17.36 -11.28
N ARG A 97 -11.06 -16.62 -12.28
CA ARG A 97 -12.43 -16.06 -12.32
C ARG A 97 -13.54 -17.06 -11.99
N ASN A 98 -13.40 -18.32 -12.42
CA ASN A 98 -14.37 -19.38 -12.17
C ASN A 98 -14.22 -20.04 -10.79
N ASP A 99 -13.18 -19.69 -10.04
CA ASP A 99 -12.81 -20.28 -8.76
C ASP A 99 -12.98 -19.30 -7.59
N VAL A 100 -13.34 -18.04 -7.88
CA VAL A 100 -13.58 -16.98 -6.87
C VAL A 100 -14.86 -17.29 -6.04
N GLY A 101 -15.82 -18.01 -6.62
CA GLY A 101 -17.14 -18.20 -6.00
C GLY A 101 -17.87 -16.86 -5.87
N HIS A 102 -18.24 -16.52 -4.63
CA HIS A 102 -18.88 -15.22 -4.30
C HIS A 102 -18.01 -14.39 -3.34
N ALA A 103 -16.70 -14.64 -3.33
CA ALA A 103 -15.76 -13.84 -2.53
C ALA A 103 -15.62 -12.44 -3.14
N ILE A 104 -15.49 -11.46 -2.25
CA ILE A 104 -15.36 -10.04 -2.54
C ILE A 104 -14.00 -9.58 -2.03
N ASP A 105 -13.50 -8.48 -2.56
CA ASP A 105 -12.21 -7.91 -2.12
C ASP A 105 -12.18 -7.70 -0.61
N GLY A 106 -11.12 -8.19 0.04
CA GLY A 106 -10.93 -8.12 1.48
C GLY A 106 -11.56 -9.26 2.29
N ASP A 107 -12.41 -10.11 1.71
CA ASP A 107 -13.00 -11.23 2.44
C ASP A 107 -11.94 -12.19 2.97
N THR A 108 -12.10 -12.66 4.20
CA THR A 108 -11.36 -13.81 4.69
C THR A 108 -12.01 -15.07 4.14
N VAL A 109 -11.26 -15.85 3.37
CA VAL A 109 -11.79 -17.03 2.68
C VAL A 109 -10.96 -18.28 2.99
N ALA A 110 -11.63 -19.44 2.98
CA ALA A 110 -10.97 -20.73 2.96
C ALA A 110 -10.88 -21.23 1.52
N VAL A 111 -9.70 -21.65 1.10
CA VAL A 111 -9.45 -22.14 -0.26
C VAL A 111 -8.88 -23.56 -0.24
N VAL A 112 -9.08 -24.26 -1.36
CA VAL A 112 -8.44 -25.53 -1.67
C VAL A 112 -7.46 -25.32 -2.82
N ILE A 113 -6.23 -25.81 -2.63
CA ILE A 113 -5.18 -25.73 -3.65
C ILE A 113 -5.52 -26.73 -4.78
N LYS A 114 -5.71 -26.18 -6.00
CA LYS A 114 -5.96 -26.96 -7.23
C LYS A 114 -4.66 -27.41 -7.89
N LYS A 115 -3.67 -26.54 -7.87
CA LYS A 115 -2.32 -26.79 -8.36
C LYS A 115 -1.30 -26.17 -7.42
N PRO A 116 -0.31 -26.92 -6.95
CA PRO A 116 0.76 -26.35 -6.13
C PRO A 116 1.62 -25.38 -6.96
N ALA A 117 2.31 -24.46 -6.27
CA ALA A 117 3.29 -23.57 -6.88
C ALA A 117 4.41 -24.39 -7.53
N ASP A 118 4.84 -23.98 -8.73
CA ASP A 118 6.02 -24.54 -9.40
C ASP A 118 7.14 -23.46 -9.38
N ARG A 119 7.98 -23.56 -8.35
CA ARG A 119 9.10 -22.62 -8.15
C ARG A 119 10.11 -22.64 -9.30
N LEU A 120 10.24 -23.79 -10.01
CA LEU A 120 11.14 -23.91 -11.16
C LEU A 120 10.64 -23.14 -12.39
N ARG A 121 9.32 -22.99 -12.50
CA ARG A 121 8.66 -22.26 -13.60
C ARG A 121 8.18 -20.87 -13.20
N GLY A 122 8.36 -20.45 -11.94
CA GLY A 122 7.90 -19.18 -11.43
C GLY A 122 6.37 -19.04 -11.47
N THR A 123 5.62 -20.13 -11.31
CA THR A 123 4.16 -20.08 -11.30
C THR A 123 3.63 -20.20 -9.88
N ALA A 124 2.77 -19.24 -9.49
CA ALA A 124 2.07 -19.25 -8.21
C ALA A 124 1.13 -20.46 -8.08
N ALA A 125 0.80 -20.84 -6.85
CA ALA A 125 -0.22 -21.86 -6.62
C ALA A 125 -1.57 -21.39 -7.17
N GLU A 126 -2.36 -22.29 -7.76
CA GLU A 126 -3.74 -22.02 -8.14
C GLU A 126 -4.69 -22.60 -7.10
N ALA A 127 -5.61 -21.77 -6.60
CA ALA A 127 -6.57 -22.16 -5.57
C ALA A 127 -8.02 -21.89 -5.99
N ARG A 128 -8.97 -22.45 -5.25
CA ARG A 128 -10.41 -22.21 -5.40
C ARG A 128 -11.03 -21.92 -4.04
N VAL A 129 -11.84 -20.88 -3.96
CA VAL A 129 -12.62 -20.55 -2.76
C VAL A 129 -13.67 -21.63 -2.51
N VAL A 130 -13.69 -22.16 -1.31
CA VAL A 130 -14.68 -23.14 -0.86
C VAL A 130 -15.59 -22.60 0.22
N GLU A 131 -15.12 -21.61 0.97
CA GLU A 131 -15.90 -20.95 2.03
C GLU A 131 -15.47 -19.49 2.18
N ILE A 132 -16.45 -18.64 2.49
CA ILE A 132 -16.23 -17.26 2.92
C ILE A 132 -16.34 -17.27 4.44
N VAL A 133 -15.20 -17.07 5.10
CA VAL A 133 -15.08 -17.16 6.57
C VAL A 133 -15.61 -15.88 7.21
N GLU A 134 -15.24 -14.73 6.65
CA GLU A 134 -15.65 -13.41 7.11
C GLU A 134 -15.80 -12.45 5.94
N ARG A 135 -16.88 -11.67 5.95
CA ARG A 135 -17.12 -10.60 4.98
C ARG A 135 -16.41 -9.33 5.42
N SER A 136 -15.61 -8.76 4.53
CA SER A 136 -14.96 -7.47 4.73
C SER A 136 -15.88 -6.31 4.38
N LEU A 137 -16.55 -6.39 3.21
CA LEU A 137 -17.40 -5.32 2.70
C LEU A 137 -18.69 -5.22 3.50
N LYS A 138 -18.85 -4.20 4.34
CA LYS A 138 -20.05 -3.94 5.15
C LYS A 138 -20.88 -2.79 4.61
N THR A 139 -20.20 -1.78 4.06
CA THR A 139 -20.79 -0.57 3.52
C THR A 139 -20.28 -0.31 2.11
N VAL A 140 -21.08 0.37 1.29
CA VAL A 140 -20.68 0.84 -0.04
C VAL A 140 -21.21 2.23 -0.26
N VAL A 141 -20.39 3.09 -0.87
CA VAL A 141 -20.78 4.43 -1.31
C VAL A 141 -20.90 4.46 -2.82
N GLY A 142 -21.88 5.19 -3.33
CA GLY A 142 -22.02 5.39 -4.76
C GLY A 142 -23.22 6.27 -5.14
N LYS A 143 -23.29 6.57 -6.44
CA LYS A 143 -24.39 7.34 -7.04
C LYS A 143 -25.66 6.51 -7.05
N PHE A 144 -26.72 7.05 -6.46
CA PHE A 144 -28.02 6.42 -6.51
C PHE A 144 -28.68 6.63 -7.88
N ILE A 145 -29.28 5.56 -8.41
CA ILE A 145 -29.98 5.55 -9.69
C ILE A 145 -31.39 4.97 -9.43
N LEU A 146 -32.42 5.75 -9.71
CA LEU A 146 -33.82 5.37 -9.54
C LEU A 146 -34.16 4.17 -10.43
N SER A 147 -34.95 3.25 -9.89
CA SER A 147 -35.65 2.20 -10.65
C SER A 147 -37.06 2.63 -10.99
N ASP A 148 -37.69 1.93 -11.95
CA ASP A 148 -39.13 2.10 -12.22
C ASP A 148 -39.96 1.79 -10.97
N GLU A 149 -41.06 2.52 -10.75
CA GLU A 149 -41.95 2.36 -9.58
C GLU A 149 -42.46 0.92 -9.36
N LYS A 150 -42.49 0.09 -10.42
CA LYS A 150 -42.95 -1.32 -10.40
C LYS A 150 -41.90 -2.28 -9.84
N GLU A 151 -40.65 -1.90 -9.76
CA GLU A 151 -39.57 -2.73 -9.24
C GLU A 151 -39.68 -2.90 -7.71
N PRO A 152 -39.24 -4.04 -7.14
CA PRO A 152 -39.27 -4.28 -5.70
C PRO A 152 -38.27 -3.40 -4.91
N TYR A 153 -37.32 -2.77 -5.59
CA TYR A 153 -36.31 -1.90 -5.04
C TYR A 153 -36.53 -0.45 -5.43
N ALA A 154 -36.07 0.49 -4.58
CA ALA A 154 -36.12 1.92 -4.89
C ALA A 154 -35.23 2.28 -6.07
N GLY A 155 -34.11 1.62 -6.18
CA GLY A 155 -33.10 1.83 -7.19
C GLY A 155 -31.88 0.95 -6.94
N TYR A 156 -30.79 1.34 -7.53
CA TYR A 156 -29.49 0.71 -7.31
C TYR A 156 -28.38 1.77 -7.23
N ILE A 157 -27.28 1.43 -6.61
CA ILE A 157 -26.10 2.31 -6.60
C ILE A 157 -25.04 1.82 -7.57
N LYS A 158 -24.35 2.80 -8.18
CA LYS A 158 -23.14 2.60 -8.97
C LYS A 158 -21.95 3.06 -8.14
N SER A 159 -21.19 2.11 -7.61
CA SER A 159 -19.96 2.40 -6.86
C SER A 159 -18.80 2.71 -7.81
N LYS A 160 -17.90 3.61 -7.39
CA LYS A 160 -16.60 3.85 -8.07
C LYS A 160 -15.62 2.68 -7.89
N ASN A 161 -15.85 1.80 -6.92
CA ASN A 161 -15.00 0.64 -6.68
C ASN A 161 -15.16 -0.39 -7.80
N GLN A 162 -14.24 -0.39 -8.77
CA GLN A 162 -14.24 -1.30 -9.92
C GLN A 162 -14.13 -2.79 -9.57
N LYS A 163 -13.80 -3.14 -8.33
CA LYS A 163 -13.75 -4.51 -7.85
C LYS A 163 -15.14 -5.07 -7.51
N ILE A 164 -16.15 -4.19 -7.32
CA ILE A 164 -17.55 -4.54 -7.13
C ILE A 164 -18.21 -4.57 -8.50
N GLN A 165 -18.46 -5.76 -9.05
CA GLN A 165 -18.99 -5.95 -10.39
C GLN A 165 -20.51 -6.13 -10.42
N GLN A 166 -21.09 -6.52 -9.28
CA GLN A 166 -22.52 -6.81 -9.16
C GLN A 166 -23.29 -5.55 -8.78
N PRO A 167 -24.56 -5.40 -9.24
CA PRO A 167 -25.41 -4.29 -8.85
C PRO A 167 -25.79 -4.38 -7.36
N ILE A 168 -25.92 -3.23 -6.73
CA ILE A 168 -26.31 -3.10 -5.32
C ILE A 168 -27.68 -2.44 -5.29
N TYR A 169 -28.73 -3.23 -5.08
CA TYR A 169 -30.10 -2.76 -5.01
C TYR A 169 -30.46 -2.20 -3.65
N ILE A 170 -31.18 -1.09 -3.64
CA ILE A 170 -31.60 -0.36 -2.44
C ILE A 170 -33.06 -0.69 -2.15
N LYS A 171 -33.35 -1.08 -0.92
CA LYS A 171 -34.70 -1.29 -0.45
C LYS A 171 -35.54 -0.01 -0.58
N LYS A 172 -36.85 -0.16 -0.75
CA LYS A 172 -37.77 0.98 -0.63
C LYS A 172 -37.80 1.42 0.83
N GLU A 173 -37.20 2.54 1.08
CA GLU A 173 -37.04 3.17 2.40
C GLU A 173 -38.10 4.29 2.54
N PRO A 174 -38.39 4.74 3.77
CA PRO A 174 -39.26 5.92 3.95
C PRO A 174 -38.61 7.22 3.49
N VAL A 175 -37.34 7.23 3.18
CA VAL A 175 -36.59 8.40 2.68
C VAL A 175 -36.86 8.57 1.19
N ALA A 176 -37.34 9.73 0.79
CA ALA A 176 -37.57 10.06 -0.62
C ALA A 176 -36.21 10.37 -1.28
N LEU A 177 -35.81 9.53 -2.23
CA LEU A 177 -34.62 9.71 -3.07
C LEU A 177 -35.07 10.12 -4.47
N ASP A 178 -34.41 11.10 -5.09
CA ASP A 178 -34.76 11.65 -6.41
C ASP A 178 -33.81 11.20 -7.54
N GLY A 179 -32.72 10.50 -7.22
CA GLY A 179 -31.75 9.99 -8.19
C GLY A 179 -30.53 10.91 -8.37
N THR A 180 -30.45 11.99 -7.61
CA THR A 180 -29.27 12.89 -7.63
C THR A 180 -28.31 12.61 -6.49
N GLU A 181 -28.69 11.79 -5.51
CA GLU A 181 -27.96 11.57 -4.29
C GLU A 181 -26.72 10.66 -4.49
N ILE A 182 -25.70 10.95 -3.71
CA ILE A 182 -24.59 10.02 -3.40
C ILE A 182 -24.85 9.50 -2.00
N ILE A 183 -25.02 8.19 -1.86
CA ILE A 183 -25.47 7.55 -0.63
C ILE A 183 -24.46 6.52 -0.13
N LYS A 184 -24.37 6.39 1.19
CA LYS A 184 -23.69 5.30 1.90
C LYS A 184 -24.72 4.25 2.29
N VAL A 185 -24.45 3.00 1.95
CA VAL A 185 -25.39 1.89 2.05
C VAL A 185 -24.79 0.78 2.91
N ASP A 186 -25.58 0.28 3.87
CA ASP A 186 -25.29 -0.94 4.61
C ASP A 186 -25.66 -2.15 3.80
N ILE A 187 -24.71 -3.08 3.60
CA ILE A 187 -24.96 -4.32 2.87
C ILE A 187 -25.64 -5.34 3.77
N GLU A 188 -26.86 -5.70 3.43
CA GLU A 188 -27.64 -6.69 4.16
C GLU A 188 -27.61 -8.08 3.52
N LYS A 189 -27.53 -8.12 2.17
CA LYS A 189 -27.46 -9.38 1.42
C LYS A 189 -26.34 -9.34 0.41
N TYR A 190 -25.58 -10.41 0.38
CA TYR A 190 -24.44 -10.61 -0.53
C TYR A 190 -24.82 -11.55 -1.68
N PRO A 191 -24.19 -11.41 -2.87
CA PRO A 191 -24.34 -12.36 -3.96
C PRO A 191 -24.14 -13.80 -3.50
N ASN A 192 -24.93 -14.71 -4.05
CA ASN A 192 -24.84 -16.13 -3.74
C ASN A 192 -25.27 -17.00 -4.95
N ARG A 193 -25.42 -18.31 -4.76
CA ARG A 193 -25.80 -19.26 -5.84
C ARG A 193 -27.20 -19.01 -6.44
N HIS A 194 -28.06 -18.20 -5.80
CA HIS A 194 -29.44 -17.96 -6.23
C HIS A 194 -29.63 -16.59 -6.88
N TYR A 195 -28.78 -15.62 -6.53
CA TYR A 195 -28.82 -14.27 -7.08
C TYR A 195 -27.42 -13.66 -7.12
N ASP A 196 -27.11 -12.93 -8.18
CA ASP A 196 -25.82 -12.30 -8.43
C ASP A 196 -25.92 -10.78 -8.25
N TYR A 197 -26.41 -10.35 -7.09
CA TYR A 197 -26.51 -8.94 -6.71
C TYR A 197 -26.48 -8.77 -5.19
N PHE A 198 -26.19 -7.55 -4.76
CA PHE A 198 -26.28 -7.14 -3.36
C PHE A 198 -27.64 -6.51 -3.07
N VAL A 199 -28.06 -6.50 -1.82
CA VAL A 199 -29.17 -5.69 -1.34
C VAL A 199 -28.72 -4.96 -0.08
N GLY A 200 -29.03 -3.67 0.01
CA GLY A 200 -28.73 -2.85 1.16
C GLY A 200 -29.80 -1.82 1.50
N SER A 201 -29.60 -1.14 2.62
CA SER A 201 -30.40 -0.02 3.10
C SER A 201 -29.54 1.25 3.19
N VAL A 202 -30.15 2.40 2.98
CA VAL A 202 -29.48 3.69 3.08
C VAL A 202 -29.05 3.91 4.53
N ARG A 203 -27.76 4.16 4.75
CA ARG A 203 -27.23 4.60 6.03
C ARG A 203 -27.23 6.11 6.12
N ASP A 204 -26.61 6.78 5.11
CA ASP A 204 -26.43 8.22 5.09
C ASP A 204 -26.55 8.75 3.65
N ILE A 205 -27.01 9.99 3.50
CA ILE A 205 -26.90 10.76 2.26
C ILE A 205 -25.67 11.65 2.37
N ILE A 206 -24.65 11.36 1.57
CA ILE A 206 -23.37 12.07 1.59
C ILE A 206 -23.48 13.46 0.95
N GLY A 207 -24.35 13.60 -0.05
CA GLY A 207 -24.59 14.85 -0.79
C GLY A 207 -25.25 14.58 -2.14
N HIS A 208 -25.26 15.59 -3.01
CA HIS A 208 -25.91 15.49 -4.31
C HIS A 208 -24.91 15.66 -5.46
N GLN A 209 -25.20 15.06 -6.58
CA GLN A 209 -24.39 15.21 -7.79
C GLN A 209 -24.36 16.69 -8.21
N GLY A 210 -23.16 17.23 -8.34
CA GLY A 210 -22.94 18.65 -8.69
C GLY A 210 -22.60 19.55 -7.49
N ASP A 211 -22.70 19.05 -6.27
CA ASP A 211 -22.18 19.76 -5.10
C ASP A 211 -20.64 19.91 -5.21
N ALA A 212 -20.13 21.05 -4.71
CA ALA A 212 -18.70 21.33 -4.76
C ALA A 212 -17.89 20.31 -3.94
N GLY A 213 -16.90 19.64 -4.56
CA GLY A 213 -16.04 18.65 -3.90
C GLY A 213 -16.72 17.34 -3.49
N ILE A 214 -17.94 17.08 -3.96
CA ILE A 214 -18.68 15.83 -3.66
C ILE A 214 -17.98 14.60 -4.22
N ASP A 215 -17.29 14.73 -5.34
CA ASP A 215 -16.52 13.67 -5.98
C ASP A 215 -15.32 13.21 -5.13
N VAL A 216 -14.68 14.14 -4.43
CA VAL A 216 -13.62 13.85 -3.44
C VAL A 216 -14.22 13.20 -2.20
N LEU A 217 -15.33 13.74 -1.70
CA LEU A 217 -16.01 13.19 -0.52
C LEU A 217 -16.52 11.76 -0.77
N GLU A 218 -17.04 11.46 -1.97
CA GLU A 218 -17.43 10.09 -2.38
C GLU A 218 -16.22 9.11 -2.30
N VAL A 219 -15.04 9.54 -2.74
CA VAL A 219 -13.81 8.72 -2.63
C VAL A 219 -13.45 8.49 -1.18
N LEU A 220 -13.39 9.53 -0.35
CA LEU A 220 -13.04 9.44 1.07
C LEU A 220 -13.99 8.50 1.82
N GLU A 221 -15.28 8.71 1.68
CA GLU A 221 -16.32 7.89 2.31
C GLU A 221 -16.30 6.42 1.81
N SER A 222 -15.96 6.19 0.54
CA SER A 222 -15.81 4.83 -0.01
C SER A 222 -14.63 4.06 0.59
N MET A 223 -13.69 4.77 1.22
CA MET A 223 -12.52 4.23 1.92
C MET A 223 -12.65 4.31 3.45
N ASP A 224 -13.85 4.58 3.97
CA ASP A 224 -14.14 4.78 5.39
C ASP A 224 -13.29 5.89 6.03
N ILE A 225 -13.02 6.95 5.27
CA ILE A 225 -12.36 8.18 5.74
C ILE A 225 -13.45 9.22 5.96
N VAL A 226 -13.93 9.32 7.20
CA VAL A 226 -15.03 10.19 7.60
C VAL A 226 -14.49 11.55 8.00
N SER A 227 -15.05 12.63 7.43
CA SER A 227 -14.62 14.01 7.72
C SER A 227 -15.14 14.49 9.07
N GLU A 228 -16.33 14.10 9.46
CA GLU A 228 -16.97 14.54 10.70
C GLU A 228 -16.43 13.82 11.93
N PHE A 229 -16.46 14.51 13.08
CA PHE A 229 -16.08 13.91 14.35
C PHE A 229 -17.34 13.56 15.16
N PRO A 230 -17.31 12.47 15.96
CA PRO A 230 -18.38 12.13 16.88
C PRO A 230 -18.66 13.23 17.91
N GLU A 231 -19.90 13.31 18.40
CA GLU A 231 -20.32 14.35 19.34
C GLU A 231 -19.51 14.33 20.65
N ASP A 232 -19.18 13.16 21.19
CA ASP A 232 -18.38 13.00 22.41
C ASP A 232 -16.94 13.49 22.22
N VAL A 233 -16.37 13.31 21.03
CA VAL A 233 -15.05 13.83 20.63
C VAL A 233 -15.08 15.35 20.54
N MET A 234 -16.10 15.92 19.93
CA MET A 234 -16.28 17.37 19.82
C MET A 234 -16.51 18.01 21.19
N ALA A 235 -17.32 17.39 22.05
CA ALA A 235 -17.55 17.88 23.42
C ALA A 235 -16.25 17.87 24.25
N GLU A 236 -15.42 16.85 24.13
CA GLU A 236 -14.12 16.80 24.80
C GLU A 236 -13.15 17.86 24.22
N ALA A 237 -13.13 18.05 22.90
CA ALA A 237 -12.32 19.07 22.26
C ALA A 237 -12.68 20.48 22.72
N GLU A 238 -13.98 20.81 22.82
CA GLU A 238 -14.46 22.10 23.29
C GLU A 238 -14.12 22.37 24.78
N ALA A 239 -13.96 21.35 25.59
CA ALA A 239 -13.54 21.47 26.98
C ALA A 239 -12.05 21.80 27.15
N VAL A 240 -11.23 21.64 26.11
CA VAL A 240 -9.80 21.97 26.13
C VAL A 240 -9.63 23.50 26.17
N PRO A 241 -8.80 24.04 27.07
CA PRO A 241 -8.57 25.49 27.18
C PRO A 241 -7.84 26.09 25.97
N ASP A 242 -7.96 27.41 25.76
CA ASP A 242 -7.28 28.09 24.64
C ASP A 242 -5.78 28.36 24.90
N ALA A 243 -5.34 28.29 26.15
CA ALA A 243 -3.97 28.53 26.56
C ALA A 243 -3.62 27.65 27.77
N PRO A 244 -2.35 27.26 27.92
CA PRO A 244 -1.90 26.54 29.10
C PRO A 244 -2.02 27.37 30.36
N SER A 245 -2.46 26.75 31.45
CA SER A 245 -2.51 27.35 32.78
C SER A 245 -1.13 27.36 33.44
N GLN A 246 -1.00 28.09 34.56
CA GLN A 246 0.25 28.05 35.33
C GLN A 246 0.55 26.68 35.94
N GLU A 247 -0.47 25.89 36.20
CA GLU A 247 -0.35 24.51 36.70
C GLU A 247 0.25 23.58 35.65
N ASP A 248 -0.11 23.80 34.39
CA ASP A 248 0.40 23.02 33.24
C ASP A 248 1.90 23.24 32.99
N LEU A 249 2.45 24.34 33.52
CA LEU A 249 3.87 24.67 33.38
C LEU A 249 4.75 24.02 34.45
N VAL A 250 4.15 23.46 35.50
CA VAL A 250 4.91 22.85 36.61
C VAL A 250 5.68 21.63 36.11
N GLY A 251 6.97 21.60 36.42
CA GLY A 251 7.88 20.51 36.02
C GLY A 251 8.39 20.56 34.57
N ARG A 252 7.93 21.52 33.76
CA ARG A 252 8.42 21.74 32.40
C ARG A 252 9.67 22.62 32.36
N VAL A 253 10.48 22.43 31.37
CA VAL A 253 11.62 23.32 31.10
C VAL A 253 11.10 24.58 30.41
N ASP A 254 11.35 25.74 31.03
CA ASP A 254 10.95 27.04 30.45
C ASP A 254 11.95 27.47 29.38
N LEU A 255 11.52 27.44 28.10
CA LEU A 255 12.28 27.83 26.92
C LEU A 255 11.66 29.06 26.21
N ARG A 256 10.78 29.82 26.88
CA ARG A 256 10.10 30.99 26.30
C ARG A 256 11.02 32.17 25.99
N GLN A 257 12.24 32.14 26.55
CA GLN A 257 13.28 33.12 26.25
C GLN A 257 14.17 32.76 25.07
N GLU A 258 14.04 31.50 24.58
CA GLU A 258 14.77 31.07 23.37
C GLU A 258 14.08 31.64 22.13
N VAL A 259 14.90 32.05 21.16
CA VAL A 259 14.39 32.54 19.88
C VAL A 259 13.99 31.34 19.04
N THR A 260 12.71 30.97 19.15
CA THR A 260 12.11 29.86 18.44
C THR A 260 11.22 30.36 17.30
N PHE A 261 11.14 29.60 16.20
CA PHE A 261 10.25 29.92 15.09
C PHE A 261 9.86 28.66 14.32
N THR A 262 8.69 28.72 13.68
CA THR A 262 8.23 27.65 12.77
C THR A 262 8.58 28.00 11.33
N ILE A 263 8.76 26.99 10.46
CA ILE A 263 9.00 27.15 9.02
C ILE A 263 8.14 26.14 8.26
N ASP A 264 7.05 26.60 7.66
CA ASP A 264 6.01 25.76 7.09
C ASP A 264 5.55 26.25 5.71
N GLY A 265 4.60 25.55 5.12
CA GLY A 265 3.84 26.04 3.97
C GLY A 265 3.01 27.27 4.32
N ALA A 266 2.78 28.17 3.38
CA ALA A 266 1.99 29.38 3.63
C ALA A 266 0.56 29.08 4.13
N ASP A 267 0.00 27.96 3.68
CA ASP A 267 -1.37 27.53 3.97
C ASP A 267 -1.48 26.66 5.23
N ALA A 268 -0.35 26.25 5.85
CA ALA A 268 -0.33 25.40 7.05
C ALA A 268 -0.99 26.09 8.24
N LYS A 269 -1.83 25.35 8.98
CA LYS A 269 -2.48 25.83 10.21
C LYS A 269 -2.08 24.98 11.42
N ASP A 270 -1.73 23.75 11.21
CA ASP A 270 -1.33 22.71 12.14
C ASP A 270 0.20 22.70 12.29
N LEU A 271 0.75 23.71 12.97
CA LEU A 271 2.18 23.90 13.14
C LEU A 271 2.70 22.94 14.22
N ASP A 272 3.17 21.76 13.78
CA ASP A 272 3.67 20.70 14.65
C ASP A 272 5.01 21.03 15.30
N ASP A 273 5.92 21.69 14.58
CA ASP A 273 7.31 21.87 14.97
C ASP A 273 7.81 23.33 14.96
N ALA A 274 8.61 23.65 15.95
CA ALA A 274 9.38 24.88 16.03
C ALA A 274 10.84 24.53 16.32
N VAL A 275 11.75 25.38 15.88
CA VAL A 275 13.19 25.15 16.02
C VAL A 275 13.91 26.35 16.62
N HIS A 276 15.00 26.09 17.37
CA HIS A 276 16.01 27.06 17.68
C HIS A 276 17.41 26.53 17.43
N ILE A 277 18.35 27.41 17.21
CA ILE A 277 19.76 27.04 16.99
C ILE A 277 20.71 28.02 17.69
N LYS A 278 21.80 27.49 18.23
CA LYS A 278 22.91 28.27 18.80
C LYS A 278 24.22 27.68 18.39
N ARG A 279 25.21 28.54 18.17
CA ARG A 279 26.63 28.13 18.09
C ARG A 279 27.23 28.08 19.49
N LEU A 280 27.73 26.93 19.90
CA LEU A 280 28.36 26.77 21.20
C LEU A 280 29.85 27.21 21.18
N PRO A 281 30.41 27.61 22.32
CA PRO A 281 31.84 28.04 22.40
C PRO A 281 32.84 26.97 21.99
N ASN A 282 32.45 25.70 22.06
CA ASN A 282 33.29 24.57 21.62
C ASN A 282 33.24 24.31 20.11
N GLY A 283 32.52 25.14 19.35
CA GLY A 283 32.36 25.02 17.91
C GLY A 283 31.26 24.03 17.48
N ASN A 284 30.55 23.40 18.41
CA ASN A 284 29.36 22.59 18.12
C ASN A 284 28.14 23.49 17.94
N PHE A 285 27.05 22.90 17.42
CA PHE A 285 25.73 23.51 17.36
C PHE A 285 24.86 22.92 18.46
N GLU A 286 24.07 23.76 19.11
CA GLU A 286 22.88 23.32 19.84
C GLU A 286 21.68 23.52 18.93
N LEU A 287 21.00 22.42 18.61
CA LEU A 287 19.75 22.41 17.86
C LEU A 287 18.63 21.97 18.79
N GLY A 288 17.65 22.85 19.01
CA GLY A 288 16.40 22.46 19.66
C GLY A 288 15.30 22.25 18.64
N VAL A 289 14.67 21.09 18.72
CA VAL A 289 13.45 20.73 17.98
C VAL A 289 12.33 20.58 19.00
N HIS A 290 11.32 21.44 18.88
CA HIS A 290 10.21 21.55 19.82
C HIS A 290 8.95 21.15 19.11
N ILE A 291 8.32 20.08 19.57
CA ILE A 291 7.13 19.50 18.96
C ILE A 291 5.94 19.74 19.87
N ALA A 292 4.81 20.12 19.30
CA ALA A 292 3.55 20.31 20.01
C ALA A 292 3.22 19.13 20.94
N ASP A 293 3.01 19.39 22.22
CA ASP A 293 2.75 18.34 23.22
C ASP A 293 1.28 17.90 23.19
N VAL A 294 0.87 17.31 22.07
CA VAL A 294 -0.49 16.81 21.85
C VAL A 294 -0.88 15.78 22.91
N SER A 295 0.08 14.96 23.37
CA SER A 295 -0.14 13.92 24.35
C SER A 295 -0.57 14.45 25.75
N TYR A 296 -0.42 15.73 25.98
CA TYR A 296 -0.91 16.37 27.19
C TYR A 296 -2.44 16.52 27.17
N TYR A 297 -2.98 16.87 26.02
CA TYR A 297 -4.43 17.09 25.83
C TYR A 297 -5.17 15.82 25.40
N VAL A 298 -4.53 14.94 24.64
CA VAL A 298 -5.09 13.70 24.13
C VAL A 298 -4.58 12.53 24.96
N THR A 299 -5.23 12.31 26.09
CA THR A 299 -4.84 11.26 27.05
C THR A 299 -5.39 9.90 26.64
N GLU A 300 -4.70 8.82 27.02
CA GLU A 300 -5.13 7.47 26.72
C GLU A 300 -6.52 7.18 27.30
N GLY A 301 -7.37 6.50 26.54
CA GLY A 301 -8.75 6.17 26.93
C GLY A 301 -9.77 7.29 26.75
N SER A 302 -9.35 8.55 26.43
CA SER A 302 -10.26 9.65 26.13
C SER A 302 -11.00 9.47 24.80
N ALA A 303 -12.06 10.24 24.57
CA ALA A 303 -12.78 10.21 23.29
C ALA A 303 -11.87 10.67 22.14
N LEU A 304 -11.12 11.75 22.36
CA LEU A 304 -10.11 12.25 21.42
C LEU A 304 -9.08 11.17 21.05
N ASN A 305 -8.59 10.40 22.03
CA ASN A 305 -7.63 9.32 21.74
C ASN A 305 -8.26 8.17 20.98
N ARG A 306 -9.47 7.73 21.33
CA ARG A 306 -10.15 6.65 20.58
C ARG A 306 -10.31 7.01 19.11
N GLU A 307 -10.71 8.25 18.84
CA GLU A 307 -10.85 8.76 17.46
C GLU A 307 -9.52 8.91 16.75
N ALA A 308 -8.48 9.42 17.42
CA ALA A 308 -7.13 9.51 16.85
C ALA A 308 -6.56 8.14 16.48
N VAL A 309 -6.79 7.10 17.29
CA VAL A 309 -6.43 5.70 16.97
C VAL A 309 -7.20 5.21 15.74
N ALA A 310 -8.50 5.46 15.68
CA ALA A 310 -9.35 5.03 14.57
C ALA A 310 -8.99 5.69 13.24
N ARG A 311 -8.62 6.97 13.25
CA ARG A 311 -8.15 7.71 12.07
C ARG A 311 -6.71 7.36 11.69
N GLY A 312 -5.82 7.23 12.69
CA GLY A 312 -4.41 6.89 12.56
C GLY A 312 -3.53 7.98 11.97
N THR A 313 -4.05 8.77 11.04
CA THR A 313 -3.35 9.89 10.39
C THR A 313 -4.34 10.89 9.79
N SER A 314 -3.93 12.16 9.66
CA SER A 314 -4.64 13.11 8.80
C SER A 314 -4.48 12.72 7.33
N VAL A 315 -5.49 13.02 6.50
CA VAL A 315 -5.51 12.72 5.05
C VAL A 315 -5.55 14.03 4.27
N TYR A 316 -4.56 14.24 3.39
CA TYR A 316 -4.38 15.46 2.63
C TYR A 316 -4.77 15.24 1.17
N VAL A 317 -5.98 15.61 0.80
CA VAL A 317 -6.46 15.54 -0.58
C VAL A 317 -6.48 16.94 -1.22
N THR A 318 -6.68 16.97 -2.52
CA THR A 318 -6.46 18.16 -3.37
C THR A 318 -7.19 19.42 -2.88
N ASP A 319 -8.43 19.29 -2.37
CA ASP A 319 -9.31 20.42 -2.01
C ASP A 319 -9.51 20.59 -0.49
N ARG A 320 -9.13 19.59 0.31
CA ARG A 320 -9.35 19.59 1.76
C ARG A 320 -8.37 18.73 2.54
N VAL A 321 -8.37 18.92 3.85
CA VAL A 321 -7.69 18.03 4.80
C VAL A 321 -8.75 17.37 5.66
N VAL A 322 -8.67 16.04 5.83
CA VAL A 322 -9.43 15.33 6.86
C VAL A 322 -8.49 15.15 8.05
N PRO A 323 -8.63 15.95 9.12
CA PRO A 323 -7.66 15.96 10.19
C PRO A 323 -7.83 14.75 11.13
N MET A 324 -6.72 14.31 11.76
CA MET A 324 -6.73 13.28 12.79
C MET A 324 -7.39 13.77 14.09
N LEU A 325 -7.25 15.06 14.39
CA LEU A 325 -7.77 15.71 15.59
C LEU A 325 -8.67 16.89 15.21
N PRO A 326 -9.69 17.22 16.01
CA PRO A 326 -10.53 18.42 15.80
C PRO A 326 -9.69 19.70 15.66
N GLU A 327 -10.15 20.64 14.83
CA GLU A 327 -9.44 21.89 14.51
C GLU A 327 -9.12 22.72 15.77
N ARG A 328 -9.95 22.65 16.81
CA ARG A 328 -9.69 23.29 18.09
C ARG A 328 -8.34 22.87 18.71
N LEU A 329 -7.95 21.61 18.51
CA LEU A 329 -6.65 21.12 18.93
C LEU A 329 -5.60 21.36 17.83
N SER A 330 -5.86 20.87 16.62
CA SER A 330 -4.85 20.83 15.54
C SER A 330 -4.42 22.22 15.07
N ASN A 331 -5.36 23.18 14.95
CA ASN A 331 -5.09 24.55 14.53
C ASN A 331 -5.02 25.52 15.72
N GLY A 332 -5.50 25.08 16.90
CA GLY A 332 -5.65 25.87 18.14
C GLY A 332 -4.52 25.67 19.14
N ILE A 333 -4.86 24.99 20.26
CA ILE A 333 -3.97 24.91 21.43
C ILE A 333 -2.68 24.11 21.13
N CYS A 334 -2.73 23.09 20.26
CA CYS A 334 -1.56 22.30 19.89
C CYS A 334 -0.69 23.00 18.85
N SER A 335 -1.27 23.81 17.95
CA SER A 335 -0.50 24.52 16.93
C SER A 335 0.46 25.54 17.55
N LEU A 336 1.73 25.51 17.17
CA LEU A 336 2.81 26.37 17.69
C LEU A 336 2.73 27.79 17.10
N ASN A 337 1.55 28.40 17.22
CA ASN A 337 1.27 29.75 16.77
C ASN A 337 2.20 30.81 17.44
N PRO A 338 2.59 31.87 16.72
CA PRO A 338 3.53 32.85 17.23
C PRO A 338 2.92 33.70 18.37
N ASN A 339 3.80 34.16 19.28
CA ASN A 339 3.49 35.10 20.39
C ASN A 339 2.49 34.54 21.42
N VAL A 340 2.38 33.23 21.55
CA VAL A 340 1.57 32.57 22.58
C VAL A 340 2.36 31.42 23.21
N ASP A 341 2.12 31.21 24.52
CA ASP A 341 2.74 30.08 25.21
C ASP A 341 2.16 28.73 24.69
N ARG A 342 3.03 27.77 24.38
CA ARG A 342 2.64 26.43 23.93
C ARG A 342 3.45 25.36 24.65
N LEU A 343 2.75 24.29 25.04
CA LEU A 343 3.37 23.11 25.63
C LEU A 343 4.04 22.30 24.52
N THR A 344 5.28 21.90 24.77
CA THR A 344 6.05 21.12 23.80
C THR A 344 6.76 19.92 24.45
N GLN A 345 7.09 18.94 23.63
CA GLN A 345 8.13 17.97 23.92
C GLN A 345 9.33 18.31 23.05
N SER A 346 10.48 18.47 23.67
CA SER A 346 11.67 19.01 23.03
C SER A 346 12.80 18.01 23.01
N ALA A 347 13.44 17.89 21.84
CA ALA A 347 14.75 17.25 21.66
C ALA A 347 15.80 18.34 21.44
N ILE A 348 16.62 18.59 22.45
CA ILE A 348 17.74 19.54 22.39
C ILE A 348 19.02 18.75 22.20
N MET A 349 19.70 18.97 21.08
CA MET A 349 20.82 18.17 20.62
C MET A 349 22.09 19.02 20.47
N GLU A 350 23.20 18.55 21.03
CA GLU A 350 24.53 19.12 20.74
C GLU A 350 25.14 18.33 19.57
N ILE A 351 25.37 19.03 18.46
CA ILE A 351 25.81 18.46 17.19
C ILE A 351 27.18 19.02 16.79
N THR A 352 28.12 18.11 16.54
CA THR A 352 29.48 18.49 16.11
C THR A 352 29.51 18.98 14.65
N PRO A 353 30.59 19.68 14.21
CA PRO A 353 30.80 20.02 12.81
C PRO A 353 30.92 18.81 11.85
N LYS A 354 30.91 17.57 12.36
CA LYS A 354 30.87 16.34 11.57
C LYS A 354 29.47 15.73 11.49
N GLY A 355 28.46 16.41 12.06
CA GLY A 355 27.06 15.95 12.05
C GLY A 355 26.72 14.92 13.14
N LYS A 356 27.61 14.66 14.10
CA LYS A 356 27.37 13.69 15.17
C LYS A 356 26.72 14.35 16.37
N VAL A 357 25.61 13.82 16.84
CA VAL A 357 25.00 14.16 18.13
C VAL A 357 25.89 13.57 19.24
N VAL A 358 26.44 14.43 20.10
CA VAL A 358 27.33 14.05 21.21
C VAL A 358 26.67 14.16 22.57
N ASN A 359 25.63 14.99 22.68
CA ASN A 359 24.81 15.14 23.87
C ASN A 359 23.37 15.47 23.46
N HIS A 360 22.40 15.08 24.26
CA HIS A 360 21.01 15.45 24.02
C HIS A 360 20.18 15.43 25.29
N LYS A 361 19.10 16.21 25.27
CA LYS A 361 18.09 16.25 26.33
C LYS A 361 16.71 16.14 25.69
N ILE A 362 15.95 15.13 26.10
CA ILE A 362 14.54 15.00 25.75
C ILE A 362 13.73 15.44 26.98
N CYS A 363 12.84 16.41 26.83
CA CYS A 363 12.11 16.98 27.97
C CYS A 363 10.77 17.57 27.55
N GLN A 364 9.85 17.60 28.51
CA GLN A 364 8.64 18.42 28.43
C GLN A 364 9.03 19.87 28.69
N SER A 365 8.54 20.78 27.84
CA SER A 365 8.92 22.20 27.86
C SER A 365 7.73 23.09 27.57
N VAL A 366 7.95 24.38 27.72
CA VAL A 366 7.07 25.47 27.28
C VAL A 366 7.90 26.43 26.44
N ILE A 367 7.36 26.81 25.28
CA ILE A 367 7.94 27.78 24.36
C ILE A 367 6.98 28.93 24.07
N ASN A 368 7.52 30.02 23.54
CA ASN A 368 6.76 31.11 22.94
C ASN A 368 7.40 31.45 21.61
N THR A 369 6.76 30.98 20.52
CA THR A 369 7.30 31.09 19.16
C THR A 369 7.35 32.58 18.73
N THR A 370 8.51 33.05 18.33
CA THR A 370 8.73 34.49 17.99
C THR A 370 8.20 34.81 16.58
N PHE A 371 8.41 33.87 15.60
CA PHE A 371 8.02 34.10 14.22
C PHE A 371 7.38 32.83 13.64
N ARG A 372 6.38 33.03 12.79
CA ARG A 372 5.90 32.05 11.84
C ARG A 372 6.49 32.36 10.48
N MET A 373 7.41 31.54 10.01
CA MET A 373 8.07 31.70 8.72
C MET A 373 7.43 30.78 7.67
N THR A 374 7.53 31.18 6.42
CA THR A 374 7.21 30.27 5.29
C THR A 374 8.49 29.75 4.67
N TYR A 375 8.42 28.59 4.02
CA TYR A 375 9.54 28.07 3.22
C TYR A 375 10.00 29.10 2.16
N SER A 376 9.07 29.82 1.56
CA SER A 376 9.38 30.86 0.58
C SER A 376 10.18 32.01 1.20
N ASP A 377 9.77 32.51 2.37
CA ASP A 377 10.49 33.59 3.06
C ASP A 377 11.93 33.21 3.38
N VAL A 378 12.13 32.01 3.93
CA VAL A 378 13.46 31.51 4.29
C VAL A 378 14.33 31.28 3.03
N ASN A 379 13.76 30.74 1.96
CA ASN A 379 14.48 30.57 0.69
C ASN A 379 14.89 31.92 0.10
N GLU A 380 14.04 32.94 0.16
CA GLU A 380 14.36 34.31 -0.29
C GLU A 380 15.44 34.96 0.58
N MET A 381 15.38 34.77 1.92
CA MET A 381 16.45 35.24 2.82
C MET A 381 17.80 34.61 2.49
N LEU A 382 17.82 33.30 2.26
CA LEU A 382 19.03 32.56 1.86
C LEU A 382 19.54 32.96 0.47
N ALA A 383 18.66 33.36 -0.44
CA ALA A 383 19.01 33.91 -1.75
C ALA A 383 19.51 35.36 -1.70
N GLY A 384 19.47 36.00 -0.53
CA GLY A 384 19.98 37.35 -0.33
C GLY A 384 18.97 38.47 -0.66
N ASN A 385 17.65 38.19 -0.66
CA ASN A 385 16.63 39.23 -0.82
C ASN A 385 16.70 40.26 0.31
N PRO A 386 17.07 41.54 0.02
CA PRO A 386 17.30 42.55 1.06
C PRO A 386 16.05 42.88 1.87
N GLU A 387 14.88 42.85 1.25
CA GLU A 387 13.59 43.15 1.85
C GLU A 387 13.23 42.13 2.93
N LYS A 388 13.39 40.82 2.58
CA LYS A 388 13.16 39.71 3.52
C LYS A 388 14.19 39.66 4.64
N ILE A 389 15.47 39.95 4.33
CA ILE A 389 16.52 40.04 5.35
C ILE A 389 16.24 41.16 6.38
N GLU A 390 15.81 42.34 5.94
CA GLU A 390 15.47 43.41 6.87
C GLU A 390 14.20 43.11 7.65
N GLN A 391 13.18 42.49 7.02
CA GLN A 391 11.93 42.09 7.68
C GLN A 391 12.19 41.11 8.84
N PHE A 392 13.08 40.14 8.64
CA PHE A 392 13.38 39.08 9.58
C PHE A 392 14.80 39.15 10.17
N LYS A 393 15.35 40.34 10.22
CA LYS A 393 16.70 40.61 10.70
C LYS A 393 17.07 39.99 12.05
N PRO A 394 16.16 39.92 13.06
CA PRO A 394 16.48 39.34 14.36
C PRO A 394 16.85 37.84 14.32
N ILE A 395 16.42 37.11 13.27
CA ILE A 395 16.66 35.65 13.14
C ILE A 395 17.62 35.30 12.00
N MET A 396 18.17 36.26 11.27
CA MET A 396 19.05 36.02 10.13
C MET A 396 20.29 35.19 10.49
N ASP A 397 20.88 35.44 11.66
CA ASP A 397 22.03 34.65 12.16
C ASP A 397 21.64 33.20 12.45
N SER A 398 20.42 32.99 12.99
CA SER A 398 19.86 31.65 13.20
C SER A 398 19.62 30.94 11.89
N VAL A 399 18.99 31.59 10.89
CA VAL A 399 18.75 31.00 9.56
C VAL A 399 20.07 30.62 8.87
N SER A 400 21.09 31.48 8.98
CA SER A 400 22.42 31.20 8.43
C SER A 400 23.08 29.99 9.12
N ALA A 401 22.98 29.90 10.45
CA ALA A 401 23.50 28.76 11.20
C ALA A 401 22.74 27.46 10.89
N MET A 402 21.42 27.55 10.66
CA MET A 402 20.60 26.43 10.24
C MET A 402 20.99 25.91 8.86
N ALA A 403 21.24 26.80 7.90
CA ALA A 403 21.69 26.41 6.56
C ALA A 403 23.05 25.71 6.61
N GLU A 404 23.98 26.16 7.46
CA GLU A 404 25.27 25.49 7.68
C GLU A 404 25.08 24.11 8.33
N LEU A 405 24.27 24.03 9.40
CA LEU A 405 24.02 22.76 10.09
C LEU A 405 23.29 21.75 9.17
N HIS A 406 22.32 22.21 8.37
CA HIS A 406 21.67 21.38 7.36
C HIS A 406 22.68 20.72 6.45
N LYS A 407 23.63 21.50 5.89
CA LYS A 407 24.67 20.96 5.01
C LYS A 407 25.53 19.91 5.71
N ILE A 408 25.90 20.16 6.96
CA ILE A 408 26.67 19.21 7.78
C ILE A 408 25.89 17.89 7.97
N LEU A 409 24.58 17.98 8.26
CA LEU A 409 23.73 16.82 8.47
C LEU A 409 23.47 16.07 7.17
N GLU A 410 23.26 16.78 6.05
CA GLU A 410 23.10 16.21 4.72
C GLU A 410 24.36 15.44 4.32
N ASP A 411 25.55 16.08 4.40
CA ASP A 411 26.84 15.46 4.12
C ASP A 411 27.10 14.24 5.03
N MET A 412 26.65 14.27 6.29
CA MET A 412 26.80 13.14 7.21
C MET A 412 25.91 11.97 6.79
N ARG A 413 24.65 12.20 6.46
CA ARG A 413 23.72 11.17 5.98
C ARG A 413 24.20 10.56 4.66
N GLU A 414 24.68 11.39 3.74
CA GLU A 414 25.25 10.96 2.48
C GLU A 414 26.46 10.04 2.69
N ARG A 415 27.41 10.44 3.54
CA ARG A 415 28.56 9.59 3.91
C ARG A 415 28.15 8.28 4.58
N ARG A 416 27.04 8.23 5.25
CA ARG A 416 26.48 7.03 5.92
C ARG A 416 25.80 6.07 4.93
N GLY A 417 25.44 6.52 3.73
CA GLY A 417 24.79 5.72 2.71
C GLY A 417 23.29 5.99 2.55
N ALA A 418 22.76 7.09 3.09
CA ALA A 418 21.35 7.44 2.89
C ALA A 418 21.02 7.61 1.41
N LEU A 419 19.94 6.96 0.96
CA LEU A 419 19.50 7.02 -0.43
C LEU A 419 18.58 8.24 -0.60
N ASN A 420 19.00 9.19 -1.43
CA ASN A 420 18.19 10.36 -1.74
C ASN A 420 17.51 10.15 -3.11
N PHE A 421 16.19 9.92 -3.09
CA PHE A 421 15.38 9.82 -4.30
C PHE A 421 14.74 11.19 -4.57
N ASP A 422 15.29 11.91 -5.53
CA ASP A 422 14.64 13.14 -6.05
C ASP A 422 13.42 12.71 -6.90
N THR A 423 12.24 12.82 -6.33
CA THR A 423 10.97 12.62 -7.04
C THR A 423 10.28 13.96 -7.18
N SER A 424 9.81 14.28 -8.40
CA SER A 424 8.97 15.44 -8.65
C SER A 424 7.57 15.18 -8.11
N GLU A 425 7.06 16.08 -7.28
CA GLU A 425 5.68 16.04 -6.78
C GLU A 425 4.86 17.10 -7.51
N ALA A 426 3.65 16.76 -7.94
CA ALA A 426 2.70 17.71 -8.49
C ALA A 426 1.82 18.30 -7.39
N ARG A 427 1.52 19.59 -7.51
CA ARG A 427 0.45 20.25 -6.77
C ARG A 427 -0.66 20.62 -7.74
N ILE A 428 -1.83 20.08 -7.52
CA ILE A 428 -3.04 20.40 -8.29
C ILE A 428 -3.66 21.64 -7.65
N LEU A 429 -3.83 22.69 -8.40
CA LEU A 429 -4.51 23.92 -7.98
C LEU A 429 -5.99 23.79 -8.35
N VAL A 430 -6.86 24.03 -7.37
CA VAL A 430 -8.32 23.97 -7.55
C VAL A 430 -8.96 25.34 -7.32
N ASN A 431 -10.11 25.58 -7.96
CA ASN A 431 -10.94 26.74 -7.70
C ASN A 431 -11.88 26.50 -6.48
N GLU A 432 -12.70 27.48 -6.14
CA GLU A 432 -13.67 27.42 -5.03
C GLU A 432 -14.70 26.29 -5.14
N LYS A 433 -14.87 25.72 -6.35
CA LYS A 433 -15.76 24.57 -6.59
C LYS A 433 -15.02 23.23 -6.53
N GLY A 434 -13.72 23.21 -6.17
CA GLY A 434 -12.91 22.01 -6.15
C GLY A 434 -12.50 21.48 -7.53
N MET A 435 -12.71 22.26 -8.61
CA MET A 435 -12.30 21.88 -9.98
C MET A 435 -10.82 22.24 -10.21
N PRO A 436 -10.03 21.36 -10.82
CA PRO A 436 -8.63 21.64 -11.12
C PRO A 436 -8.50 22.73 -12.17
N VAL A 437 -7.63 23.72 -11.90
CA VAL A 437 -7.35 24.85 -12.80
C VAL A 437 -5.93 24.83 -13.36
N ASP A 438 -4.99 24.24 -12.62
CA ASP A 438 -3.61 24.06 -13.05
C ASP A 438 -2.90 22.96 -12.28
N ILE A 439 -1.83 22.40 -12.83
CA ILE A 439 -0.99 21.38 -12.21
C ILE A 439 0.45 21.85 -12.29
N VAL A 440 1.02 22.20 -11.13
CA VAL A 440 2.36 22.74 -11.00
C VAL A 440 3.30 21.76 -10.32
N VAL A 441 4.53 21.66 -10.79
CA VAL A 441 5.56 20.84 -10.15
C VAL A 441 6.08 21.56 -8.92
N ARG A 442 6.06 20.89 -7.76
CA ARG A 442 6.58 21.42 -6.51
C ARG A 442 8.09 21.22 -6.45
N GLU A 443 8.80 22.32 -6.37
CA GLU A 443 10.25 22.28 -6.14
C GLU A 443 10.56 22.22 -4.64
N ARG A 444 11.38 21.26 -4.24
CA ARG A 444 11.94 21.15 -2.88
C ARG A 444 13.24 21.94 -2.85
N ARG A 445 13.19 23.15 -2.26
CA ARG A 445 14.35 24.06 -2.15
C ARG A 445 15.07 23.86 -0.81
N THR A 446 16.01 24.76 -0.49
CA THR A 446 16.88 24.64 0.69
C THR A 446 16.12 24.66 2.02
N ALA A 447 15.09 25.50 2.16
CA ALA A 447 14.36 25.64 3.42
C ALA A 447 13.59 24.34 3.78
N GLU A 448 12.96 23.71 2.78
CA GLU A 448 12.25 22.44 2.94
C GLU A 448 13.21 21.33 3.38
N ARG A 449 14.36 21.18 2.70
CA ARG A 449 15.40 20.18 3.02
C ARG A 449 16.06 20.44 4.38
N MET A 450 16.13 21.71 4.79
CA MET A 450 16.70 22.11 6.07
C MET A 450 15.84 21.63 7.24
N ILE A 451 14.55 21.91 7.20
CA ILE A 451 13.60 21.43 8.23
C ILE A 451 13.54 19.92 8.24
N GLU A 452 13.46 19.27 7.08
CA GLU A 452 13.54 17.81 6.98
C GLU A 452 14.78 17.26 7.69
N SER A 453 15.96 17.88 7.50
CA SER A 453 17.20 17.44 8.13
C SER A 453 17.15 17.51 9.66
N PHE A 454 16.48 18.52 10.21
CA PHE A 454 16.34 18.66 11.66
C PHE A 454 15.32 17.70 12.24
N MET A 455 14.21 17.47 11.52
CA MET A 455 13.21 16.47 11.91
C MET A 455 13.80 15.05 11.88
N LEU A 456 14.58 14.71 10.85
CA LEU A 456 15.30 13.44 10.79
C LEU A 456 16.27 13.28 11.98
N ALA A 457 17.03 14.33 12.32
CA ALA A 457 17.96 14.28 13.45
C ALA A 457 17.23 14.08 14.78
N ALA A 458 16.10 14.74 15.00
CA ALA A 458 15.27 14.57 16.20
C ALA A 458 14.67 13.16 16.28
N ASN A 459 14.10 12.66 15.19
CA ASN A 459 13.54 11.32 15.09
C ASN A 459 14.59 10.22 15.40
N GLU A 460 15.80 10.34 14.84
CA GLU A 460 16.91 9.44 15.12
C GLU A 460 17.35 9.53 16.58
N CYS A 461 17.49 10.74 17.13
CA CYS A 461 17.93 10.99 18.51
C CYS A 461 16.96 10.36 19.53
N VAL A 462 15.64 10.56 19.34
CA VAL A 462 14.59 9.99 20.20
C VAL A 462 14.60 8.47 20.11
N ALA A 463 14.64 7.91 18.89
CA ALA A 463 14.67 6.45 18.71
C ALA A 463 15.92 5.81 19.34
N GLU A 464 17.09 6.42 19.17
CA GLU A 464 18.35 5.93 19.74
C GLU A 464 18.32 5.96 21.28
N HIS A 465 17.76 7.03 21.87
CA HIS A 465 17.65 7.19 23.34
C HIS A 465 16.87 6.02 23.96
N PHE A 466 15.67 5.73 23.46
CA PHE A 466 14.81 4.68 24.02
C PHE A 466 15.28 3.27 23.67
N ALA A 467 15.87 3.07 22.48
CA ALA A 467 16.50 1.80 22.12
C ALA A 467 17.67 1.46 23.06
N LYS A 468 18.53 2.42 23.39
CA LYS A 468 19.64 2.24 24.34
C LYS A 468 19.16 2.00 25.77
N ALA A 469 18.05 2.62 26.15
CA ALA A 469 17.39 2.38 27.44
C ALA A 469 16.71 1.00 27.53
N LYS A 470 16.56 0.30 26.39
CA LYS A 470 15.89 -1.00 26.27
C LYS A 470 14.45 -0.96 26.79
N LEU A 471 13.75 0.10 26.49
CA LEU A 471 12.33 0.28 26.80
C LEU A 471 11.49 -0.18 25.61
N PRO A 472 10.28 -0.72 25.83
CA PRO A 472 9.31 -0.93 24.77
C PRO A 472 9.09 0.37 24.01
N PHE A 473 9.15 0.33 22.69
CA PHE A 473 9.06 1.54 21.88
C PHE A 473 8.54 1.24 20.48
N ILE A 474 7.90 2.21 19.82
CA ILE A 474 7.46 2.07 18.44
C ILE A 474 8.51 2.68 17.50
N TYR A 475 8.90 1.90 16.50
CA TYR A 475 9.91 2.29 15.49
C TYR A 475 9.26 2.46 14.12
N ARG A 476 9.83 3.34 13.30
CA ARG A 476 9.57 3.41 11.87
C ARG A 476 10.68 2.65 11.15
N ILE A 477 10.38 1.47 10.67
CA ILE A 477 11.37 0.58 10.04
C ILE A 477 11.25 0.59 8.52
N HIS A 478 12.37 0.40 7.86
CA HIS A 478 12.46 0.17 6.43
C HIS A 478 13.48 -0.94 6.19
N GLU A 479 12.97 -2.12 5.90
CA GLU A 479 13.79 -3.32 5.74
C GLU A 479 14.59 -3.29 4.44
N GLU A 480 15.65 -4.10 4.37
CA GLU A 480 16.47 -4.27 3.16
C GLU A 480 15.62 -4.76 1.98
N PRO A 481 15.94 -4.34 0.75
CA PRO A 481 15.23 -4.80 -0.44
C PRO A 481 15.41 -6.32 -0.62
N LYS A 482 14.36 -7.00 -1.06
CA LYS A 482 14.45 -8.44 -1.34
C LYS A 482 15.46 -8.69 -2.45
N ALA A 483 16.37 -9.66 -2.23
CA ALA A 483 17.47 -9.96 -3.15
C ALA A 483 17.00 -10.23 -4.59
N GLU A 484 15.83 -10.85 -4.77
CA GLU A 484 15.24 -11.11 -6.09
C GLU A 484 14.86 -9.83 -6.84
N LYS A 485 14.27 -8.84 -6.12
CA LYS A 485 13.91 -7.55 -6.72
C LYS A 485 15.17 -6.76 -7.07
N LEU A 486 16.16 -6.78 -6.18
CA LEU A 486 17.44 -6.11 -6.40
C LEU A 486 18.22 -6.74 -7.57
N GLN A 487 18.19 -8.08 -7.71
CA GLN A 487 18.81 -8.77 -8.86
C GLN A 487 18.15 -8.35 -10.19
N ARG A 488 16.82 -8.24 -10.24
CA ARG A 488 16.12 -7.75 -11.43
C ARG A 488 16.52 -6.33 -11.78
N PHE A 489 16.66 -5.47 -10.78
CA PHE A 489 17.15 -4.11 -10.94
C PHE A 489 18.59 -4.09 -11.49
N MET A 490 19.51 -4.90 -10.93
CA MET A 490 20.89 -5.01 -11.41
C MET A 490 20.96 -5.51 -12.87
N ASP A 491 20.15 -6.52 -13.22
CA ASP A 491 20.05 -7.03 -14.58
C ASP A 491 19.62 -5.94 -15.56
N TYR A 492 18.66 -5.11 -15.15
CA TYR A 492 18.19 -3.97 -15.93
C TYR A 492 19.27 -2.89 -16.07
N ALA A 493 19.92 -2.47 -14.99
CA ALA A 493 20.99 -1.48 -15.02
C ALA A 493 22.15 -1.91 -15.94
N SER A 494 22.45 -3.21 -15.99
CA SER A 494 23.49 -3.75 -16.88
C SER A 494 23.20 -3.54 -18.36
N ILE A 495 21.93 -3.49 -18.75
CA ILE A 495 21.50 -3.24 -20.14
C ILE A 495 21.81 -1.80 -20.56
N PHE A 496 21.74 -0.86 -19.64
CA PHE A 496 22.15 0.54 -19.85
C PHE A 496 23.67 0.76 -19.71
N GLY A 497 24.44 -0.34 -19.65
CA GLY A 497 25.91 -0.28 -19.56
C GLY A 497 26.44 0.15 -18.19
N VAL A 498 25.58 0.14 -17.16
CA VAL A 498 25.98 0.45 -15.79
C VAL A 498 26.09 -0.85 -15.00
N GLN A 499 27.30 -1.21 -14.62
CA GLN A 499 27.57 -2.35 -13.76
C GLN A 499 27.54 -1.91 -12.30
N ILE A 500 26.68 -2.57 -11.52
CA ILE A 500 26.63 -2.42 -10.07
C ILE A 500 27.60 -3.43 -9.47
N LYS A 501 28.46 -2.98 -8.57
CA LYS A 501 29.40 -3.85 -7.86
C LYS A 501 28.65 -4.66 -6.80
N GLY A 502 29.05 -5.91 -6.57
CA GLY A 502 28.46 -6.77 -5.55
C GLY A 502 27.46 -7.78 -6.10
N THR A 503 26.80 -8.49 -5.22
CA THR A 503 25.72 -9.44 -5.51
C THR A 503 24.47 -8.98 -4.77
N ALA A 504 23.31 -9.25 -5.30
CA ALA A 504 22.04 -8.83 -4.72
C ALA A 504 21.85 -9.18 -3.22
N ASN A 505 22.52 -10.25 -2.75
CA ASN A 505 22.48 -10.70 -1.35
C ASN A 505 23.50 -10.00 -0.43
N LYS A 506 24.36 -9.12 -0.96
CA LYS A 506 25.45 -8.48 -0.21
C LYS A 506 25.66 -7.03 -0.63
N MET A 507 24.68 -6.42 -1.22
CA MET A 507 24.73 -5.02 -1.63
C MET A 507 24.33 -4.13 -0.46
N ASP A 508 25.20 -3.21 -0.10
CA ASP A 508 24.90 -2.20 0.91
C ASP A 508 24.38 -0.89 0.29
N GLN A 509 24.02 0.04 1.14
CA GLN A 509 23.48 1.34 0.72
C GLN A 509 24.54 2.17 -0.05
N LEU A 510 25.82 2.06 0.31
CA LEU A 510 26.91 2.80 -0.36
C LEU A 510 27.10 2.34 -1.81
N ASP A 511 26.97 1.02 -2.06
CA ASP A 511 27.00 0.48 -3.43
C ASP A 511 25.87 1.07 -4.30
N LEU A 512 24.69 1.23 -3.72
CA LEU A 512 23.54 1.84 -4.41
C LEU A 512 23.72 3.35 -4.62
N GLN A 513 24.27 4.06 -3.65
CA GLN A 513 24.66 5.48 -3.82
C GLN A 513 25.68 5.65 -4.94
N GLU A 514 26.73 4.83 -4.97
CA GLU A 514 27.74 4.86 -6.04
C GLU A 514 27.08 4.63 -7.42
N PHE A 515 26.07 3.74 -7.46
CA PHE A 515 25.31 3.52 -8.66
C PHE A 515 24.51 4.77 -9.06
N MET A 516 23.71 5.35 -8.13
CA MET A 516 22.90 6.55 -8.38
C MET A 516 23.78 7.72 -8.89
N ALA A 517 24.92 7.94 -8.25
CA ALA A 517 25.89 8.95 -8.69
C ALA A 517 26.44 8.70 -10.11
N LYS A 518 26.66 7.44 -10.50
CA LYS A 518 27.13 7.06 -11.85
C LYS A 518 26.07 7.24 -12.94
N VAL A 519 24.80 7.16 -12.61
CA VAL A 519 23.71 7.31 -13.57
C VAL A 519 23.21 8.74 -13.65
N GLN A 520 23.46 9.56 -12.66
CA GLN A 520 23.05 10.95 -12.60
C GLN A 520 23.48 11.72 -13.88
N GLY A 521 22.55 12.47 -14.48
CA GLY A 521 22.77 13.22 -15.71
C GLY A 521 22.87 12.39 -17.00
N LYS A 522 22.72 11.06 -16.92
CA LYS A 522 22.66 10.20 -18.11
C LYS A 522 21.22 9.99 -18.58
N PRO A 523 21.00 9.75 -19.89
CA PRO A 523 19.69 9.37 -20.37
C PRO A 523 19.18 8.12 -19.63
N GLY A 524 17.97 8.20 -19.06
CA GLY A 524 17.35 7.12 -18.29
C GLY A 524 17.72 7.07 -16.80
N ALA A 525 18.42 8.09 -16.26
CA ALA A 525 18.73 8.17 -14.83
C ALA A 525 17.47 8.14 -13.95
N GLU A 526 16.44 8.94 -14.30
CA GLU A 526 15.16 9.01 -13.57
C GLU A 526 14.49 7.64 -13.51
N VAL A 527 14.51 6.93 -14.63
CA VAL A 527 13.96 5.58 -14.72
C VAL A 527 14.70 4.58 -13.83
N MET A 528 16.03 4.63 -13.84
CA MET A 528 16.85 3.77 -13.00
C MET A 528 16.60 4.05 -11.52
N ASN A 529 16.44 5.33 -11.15
CA ASN A 529 16.07 5.74 -9.79
C ASN A 529 14.67 5.23 -9.42
N MET A 530 13.67 5.36 -10.33
CA MET A 530 12.33 4.83 -10.11
C MET A 530 12.33 3.29 -9.95
N MET A 531 13.10 2.58 -10.78
CA MET A 531 13.20 1.12 -10.65
C MET A 531 13.89 0.68 -9.37
N LEU A 532 14.92 1.41 -8.95
CA LEU A 532 15.55 1.18 -7.66
C LEU A 532 14.55 1.40 -6.53
N LEU A 533 13.80 2.49 -6.56
CA LEU A 533 12.74 2.78 -5.57
C LEU A 533 11.69 1.65 -5.53
N ARG A 534 11.23 1.16 -6.69
CA ARG A 534 10.28 0.03 -6.79
C ARG A 534 10.86 -1.31 -6.29
N SER A 535 12.18 -1.45 -6.22
CA SER A 535 12.82 -2.64 -5.65
C SER A 535 12.88 -2.61 -4.13
N MET A 536 12.73 -1.42 -3.51
CA MET A 536 12.73 -1.24 -2.07
C MET A 536 11.51 -1.89 -1.41
N GLN A 537 11.60 -2.15 -0.12
CA GLN A 537 10.47 -2.49 0.73
C GLN A 537 9.69 -1.22 1.07
N GLN A 538 8.47 -1.37 1.59
CA GLN A 538 7.74 -0.25 2.15
C GLN A 538 8.15 -0.05 3.61
N ALA A 539 8.31 1.20 4.04
CA ALA A 539 8.48 1.52 5.43
C ALA A 539 7.17 1.25 6.19
N ARG A 540 7.26 0.80 7.45
CA ARG A 540 6.13 0.49 8.32
C ARG A 540 6.48 0.76 9.78
N TYR A 541 5.47 0.78 10.64
CA TYR A 541 5.69 0.82 12.08
C TYR A 541 5.88 -0.58 12.64
N SER A 542 6.69 -0.71 13.69
CA SER A 542 6.96 -1.98 14.38
C SER A 542 7.41 -1.74 15.81
N GLU A 543 7.12 -2.68 16.68
CA GLU A 543 7.66 -2.78 18.04
C GLU A 543 9.14 -3.20 18.06
N HIS A 544 9.63 -3.75 16.94
CA HIS A 544 11.01 -4.20 16.80
C HIS A 544 11.83 -3.24 15.93
N ASN A 545 12.99 -2.87 16.41
CA ASN A 545 13.92 -2.06 15.64
C ASN A 545 14.66 -2.92 14.59
N HIS A 546 14.37 -2.69 13.31
CA HIS A 546 15.10 -3.25 12.17
C HIS A 546 15.92 -2.20 11.41
N GLY A 547 16.02 -0.98 11.97
CA GLY A 547 16.63 0.15 11.29
C GLY A 547 15.81 0.70 10.14
N HIS A 548 16.34 1.70 9.46
CA HIS A 548 15.69 2.32 8.29
C HIS A 548 16.65 2.34 7.10
N TYR A 549 16.52 1.36 6.20
CA TYR A 549 17.44 1.13 5.09
C TYR A 549 17.63 2.36 4.21
N GLY A 550 16.56 2.99 3.75
CA GLY A 550 16.62 4.17 2.86
C GLY A 550 17.36 5.38 3.49
N LEU A 551 17.24 5.56 4.81
CA LEU A 551 17.94 6.62 5.56
C LEU A 551 19.33 6.19 6.06
N ALA A 552 19.70 4.93 5.86
CA ALA A 552 20.86 4.30 6.48
C ALA A 552 20.93 4.55 8.00
N ALA A 553 19.76 4.62 8.68
CA ALA A 553 19.66 4.90 10.10
C ALA A 553 19.51 3.61 10.90
N GLN A 554 20.32 3.46 11.96
CA GLN A 554 20.27 2.30 12.84
C GLN A 554 19.03 2.31 13.74
N TYR A 555 18.59 3.50 14.15
CA TYR A 555 17.41 3.73 14.98
C TYR A 555 16.60 4.82 14.33
N TYR A 556 15.31 4.60 14.15
CA TYR A 556 14.43 5.60 13.60
C TYR A 556 12.99 5.43 14.10
N THR A 557 12.36 6.53 14.46
CA THR A 557 10.94 6.61 14.80
C THR A 557 10.35 7.88 14.20
N HIS A 558 9.06 8.03 14.30
CA HIS A 558 8.38 9.28 14.04
C HIS A 558 8.02 9.94 15.38
N PHE A 559 8.49 11.17 15.58
CA PHE A 559 8.29 11.97 16.80
C PHE A 559 7.76 13.37 16.49
N THR A 560 7.96 13.84 15.26
CA THR A 560 7.90 15.26 14.90
C THR A 560 6.56 15.76 14.41
N SER A 561 5.49 14.92 14.34
CA SER A 561 4.18 15.33 13.84
C SER A 561 3.00 14.69 14.57
N PRO A 562 2.81 14.90 15.88
CA PRO A 562 1.75 14.27 16.67
C PRO A 562 0.36 14.85 16.41
N ILE A 563 0.22 16.02 15.79
CA ILE A 563 -1.08 16.57 15.39
C ILE A 563 -1.71 15.74 14.30
N ARG A 564 -0.89 15.22 13.38
CA ARG A 564 -1.36 14.56 12.16
C ARG A 564 -0.96 13.09 12.03
N ARG A 565 -0.18 12.52 12.95
CA ARG A 565 0.19 11.10 12.93
C ARG A 565 0.07 10.48 14.32
N TYR A 566 -0.74 9.44 14.44
CA TYR A 566 -0.94 8.75 15.71
C TYR A 566 0.33 8.10 16.31
N PRO A 567 1.23 7.47 15.53
CA PRO A 567 2.48 6.94 16.08
C PRO A 567 3.35 7.99 16.77
N ASP A 568 3.39 9.21 16.26
CA ASP A 568 4.10 10.34 16.91
C ASP A 568 3.45 10.72 18.24
N LEU A 569 2.11 10.77 18.28
CA LEU A 569 1.35 10.98 19.50
C LEU A 569 1.62 9.88 20.54
N LEU A 570 1.68 8.63 20.08
CA LEU A 570 2.04 7.49 20.93
C LEU A 570 3.46 7.62 21.48
N VAL A 571 4.43 8.00 20.63
CA VAL A 571 5.83 8.28 21.06
C VAL A 571 5.86 9.37 22.13
N HIS A 572 5.12 10.47 21.96
CA HIS A 572 5.04 11.53 22.95
C HIS A 572 4.45 11.04 24.29
N ARG A 573 3.43 10.20 24.24
CA ARG A 573 2.84 9.57 25.44
C ARG A 573 3.85 8.68 26.13
N MET A 574 4.56 7.85 25.40
CA MET A 574 5.61 6.97 25.95
C MET A 574 6.72 7.77 26.61
N ILE A 575 7.19 8.86 25.97
CA ILE A 575 8.20 9.78 26.57
C ILE A 575 7.69 10.33 27.89
N ARG A 576 6.43 10.79 27.94
CA ARG A 576 5.80 11.33 29.15
C ARG A 576 5.73 10.29 30.26
N GLU A 577 5.19 9.11 29.97
CA GLU A 577 5.03 8.03 30.94
C GLU A 577 6.37 7.54 31.47
N TYR A 578 7.35 7.31 30.60
CA TYR A 578 8.70 6.89 31.03
C TYR A 578 9.46 7.97 31.82
N THR A 579 9.15 9.24 31.61
CA THR A 579 9.75 10.34 32.39
C THR A 579 9.12 10.44 33.78
N ASN A 580 7.81 10.27 33.88
CA ASN A 580 7.05 10.50 35.11
C ASN A 580 6.91 9.24 35.98
N ASN A 581 6.75 8.07 35.35
CA ASN A 581 6.46 6.80 36.04
C ASN A 581 7.09 5.60 35.33
N MET A 582 8.39 5.40 35.52
CA MET A 582 9.08 4.22 34.96
C MET A 582 8.83 2.98 35.81
N SER A 583 7.59 2.51 35.88
CA SER A 583 7.22 1.29 36.59
C SER A 583 7.29 0.05 35.68
N GLN A 584 7.26 -1.15 36.29
CA GLN A 584 7.14 -2.39 35.54
C GLN A 584 5.78 -2.49 34.83
N GLU A 585 4.73 -1.98 35.45
CA GLU A 585 3.37 -1.95 34.88
C GLU A 585 3.31 -1.10 33.61
N THR A 586 3.97 0.09 33.63
CA THR A 586 4.09 0.94 32.42
C THR A 586 4.78 0.23 31.27
N ARG A 587 5.82 -0.56 31.57
CA ARG A 587 6.55 -1.33 30.55
C ARG A 587 5.68 -2.43 29.96
N GLU A 588 5.04 -3.24 30.82
CA GLU A 588 4.16 -4.33 30.41
C GLU A 588 2.97 -3.82 29.57
N HIS A 589 2.40 -2.68 29.97
CA HIS A 589 1.35 -2.03 29.22
C HIS A 589 1.79 -1.69 27.77
N PHE A 590 2.93 -1.04 27.59
CA PHE A 590 3.42 -0.71 26.25
C PHE A 590 3.88 -1.95 25.46
N GLU A 591 4.42 -2.99 26.10
CA GLU A 591 4.71 -4.27 25.44
C GLU A 591 3.46 -4.93 24.87
N GLU A 592 2.30 -4.77 25.53
CA GLU A 592 1.02 -5.32 25.08
C GLU A 592 0.39 -4.51 23.93
N VAL A 593 0.39 -3.16 24.02
CA VAL A 593 -0.40 -2.33 23.11
C VAL A 593 0.34 -1.93 21.80
N ILE A 594 1.68 -1.83 21.82
CA ILE A 594 2.44 -1.35 20.65
C ILE A 594 2.28 -2.24 19.41
N PRO A 595 2.30 -3.58 19.47
CA PRO A 595 2.20 -4.42 18.27
C PRO A 595 0.92 -4.17 17.47
N GLU A 596 -0.22 -4.06 18.14
CA GLU A 596 -1.51 -3.77 17.51
C GLU A 596 -1.54 -2.34 16.92
N LEU A 597 -1.10 -1.34 17.69
CA LEU A 597 -1.08 0.06 17.27
C LEU A 597 -0.11 0.29 16.09
N ALA A 598 1.03 -0.40 16.06
CA ALA A 598 1.99 -0.33 14.95
C ALA A 598 1.40 -0.89 13.65
N THR A 599 0.72 -2.04 13.75
CA THR A 599 0.06 -2.70 12.62
C THR A 599 -1.10 -1.84 12.10
N SER A 600 -1.97 -1.37 13.00
CA SER A 600 -3.10 -0.50 12.66
C SER A 600 -2.62 0.80 12.01
N SER A 601 -1.64 1.50 12.62
CA SER A 601 -1.09 2.75 12.05
C SER A 601 -0.51 2.56 10.66
N SER A 602 0.20 1.45 10.40
CA SER A 602 0.73 1.14 9.06
C SER A 602 -0.37 0.86 8.04
N THR A 603 -1.49 0.29 8.47
CA THR A 603 -2.65 0.02 7.61
C THR A 603 -3.41 1.30 7.29
N LEU A 604 -3.63 2.15 8.30
CA LEU A 604 -4.33 3.43 8.16
C LEU A 604 -3.52 4.44 7.32
N GLU A 605 -2.19 4.47 7.49
CA GLU A 605 -1.30 5.25 6.61
C GLU A 605 -1.43 4.84 5.14
N ARG A 606 -1.45 3.53 4.85
CA ARG A 606 -1.66 3.06 3.47
C ARG A 606 -3.03 3.45 2.93
N ARG A 607 -4.08 3.35 3.74
CA ARG A 607 -5.42 3.79 3.36
C ARG A 607 -5.44 5.28 2.97
N ALA A 608 -4.78 6.13 3.76
CA ALA A 608 -4.65 7.55 3.49
C ALA A 608 -3.92 7.81 2.15
N ILE A 609 -2.76 7.18 1.95
CA ILE A 609 -1.98 7.30 0.71
C ILE A 609 -2.78 6.81 -0.51
N ASP A 610 -3.53 5.72 -0.37
CA ASP A 610 -4.35 5.20 -1.48
C ASP A 610 -5.50 6.15 -1.80
N ALA A 611 -6.13 6.80 -0.80
CA ALA A 611 -7.15 7.82 -1.00
C ALA A 611 -6.57 9.07 -1.71
N GLU A 612 -5.44 9.56 -1.25
CA GLU A 612 -4.72 10.69 -1.88
C GLU A 612 -4.41 10.40 -3.35
N ARG A 613 -3.90 9.19 -3.67
CA ARG A 613 -3.62 8.76 -5.05
C ARG A 613 -4.85 8.68 -5.93
N VAL A 614 -5.95 8.15 -5.41
CA VAL A 614 -7.22 8.06 -6.16
C VAL A 614 -7.76 9.44 -6.47
N VAL A 615 -7.76 10.35 -5.49
CA VAL A 615 -8.20 11.74 -5.68
C VAL A 615 -7.27 12.47 -6.64
N GLU A 616 -5.96 12.29 -6.52
CA GLU A 616 -4.97 12.90 -7.43
C GLU A 616 -5.19 12.43 -8.88
N ALA A 617 -5.35 11.11 -9.10
CA ALA A 617 -5.61 10.55 -10.42
C ALA A 617 -6.94 11.07 -11.00
N MET A 618 -7.99 11.13 -10.18
CA MET A 618 -9.29 11.69 -10.57
C MET A 618 -9.17 13.15 -11.00
N LYS A 619 -8.50 14.00 -10.21
CA LYS A 619 -8.34 15.42 -10.50
C LYS A 619 -7.40 15.69 -11.69
N LYS A 620 -6.35 14.87 -11.88
CA LYS A 620 -5.52 14.91 -13.09
C LYS A 620 -6.32 14.54 -14.34
N ALA A 621 -7.16 13.52 -14.27
CA ALA A 621 -8.03 13.14 -15.37
C ALA A 621 -9.09 14.22 -15.67
N GLU A 622 -9.73 14.80 -14.63
CA GLU A 622 -10.67 15.92 -14.76
C GLU A 622 -10.01 17.12 -15.46
N TYR A 623 -8.79 17.49 -15.07
CA TYR A 623 -8.02 18.54 -15.74
C TYR A 623 -7.77 18.24 -17.21
N MET A 624 -7.46 17.00 -17.55
CA MET A 624 -7.15 16.58 -18.92
C MET A 624 -8.38 16.45 -19.84
N GLU A 625 -9.60 16.40 -19.32
CA GLU A 625 -10.82 16.32 -20.14
C GLU A 625 -10.94 17.48 -21.14
N GLU A 626 -10.51 18.68 -20.76
CA GLU A 626 -10.52 19.86 -21.63
C GLU A 626 -9.52 19.80 -22.79
N PHE A 627 -8.51 18.94 -22.69
CA PHE A 627 -7.42 18.81 -23.66
C PHE A 627 -7.58 17.62 -24.61
N VAL A 628 -8.72 16.91 -24.56
CA VAL A 628 -8.95 15.76 -25.44
C VAL A 628 -8.83 16.14 -26.92
N GLY A 629 -7.99 15.40 -27.64
CA GLY A 629 -7.66 15.66 -29.05
C GLY A 629 -6.36 16.44 -29.27
N GLN A 630 -5.74 17.00 -28.22
CA GLN A 630 -4.47 17.72 -28.33
C GLN A 630 -3.28 16.75 -28.31
N GLU A 631 -2.15 17.24 -28.83
CA GLU A 631 -0.87 16.53 -28.93
C GLU A 631 0.09 17.04 -27.85
N PHE A 632 0.88 16.11 -27.28
CA PHE A 632 1.85 16.41 -26.23
C PHE A 632 3.16 15.69 -26.49
N ASP A 633 4.24 16.29 -26.07
CA ASP A 633 5.53 15.65 -25.92
C ASP A 633 5.68 15.17 -24.47
N GLY A 634 6.12 13.93 -24.29
CA GLY A 634 6.27 13.30 -22.98
C GLY A 634 7.44 12.33 -22.96
N ILE A 635 7.58 11.62 -21.84
CA ILE A 635 8.61 10.60 -21.64
C ILE A 635 7.92 9.28 -21.29
N VAL A 636 8.41 8.16 -21.84
CA VAL A 636 7.93 6.84 -21.46
C VAL A 636 8.35 6.55 -20.03
N GLY A 637 7.43 6.66 -19.07
CA GLY A 637 7.66 6.43 -17.64
C GLY A 637 7.73 4.96 -17.28
N SER A 638 6.90 4.11 -17.93
CA SER A 638 6.95 2.66 -17.72
C SER A 638 6.48 1.87 -18.94
N VAL A 639 6.99 0.64 -19.09
CA VAL A 639 6.62 -0.29 -20.17
C VAL A 639 6.13 -1.60 -19.55
N VAL A 640 4.92 -2.01 -19.94
CA VAL A 640 4.25 -3.20 -19.43
C VAL A 640 3.71 -4.09 -20.55
N LYS A 641 3.25 -5.29 -20.22
CA LYS A 641 2.74 -6.27 -21.22
C LYS A 641 1.58 -5.75 -22.07
N PHE A 642 0.78 -4.84 -21.54
CA PHE A 642 -0.41 -4.28 -22.19
C PHE A 642 -0.20 -2.89 -22.78
N GLY A 643 1.00 -2.32 -22.70
CA GLY A 643 1.28 -0.99 -23.26
C GLY A 643 2.46 -0.27 -22.62
N MET A 644 2.41 1.03 -22.66
CA MET A 644 3.36 1.90 -21.97
C MET A 644 2.64 3.10 -21.36
N PHE A 645 3.14 3.54 -20.23
CA PHE A 645 2.68 4.78 -19.60
C PHE A 645 3.61 5.90 -20.01
N VAL A 646 3.03 7.04 -20.37
CA VAL A 646 3.73 8.24 -20.81
C VAL A 646 3.46 9.34 -19.80
N GLU A 647 4.53 9.93 -19.29
CA GLU A 647 4.49 11.04 -18.35
C GLU A 647 4.74 12.36 -19.10
N LEU A 648 3.86 13.33 -18.88
CA LEU A 648 3.96 14.69 -19.38
C LEU A 648 4.84 15.57 -18.47
N PRO A 649 5.33 16.73 -18.93
CA PRO A 649 6.17 17.62 -18.12
C PRO A 649 5.54 18.10 -16.80
N ASN A 650 4.21 18.11 -16.71
CA ASN A 650 3.46 18.45 -15.51
C ASN A 650 3.13 17.21 -14.62
N THR A 651 3.86 16.10 -14.80
CA THR A 651 3.71 14.83 -14.04
C THR A 651 2.40 14.08 -14.27
N ILE A 652 1.63 14.44 -15.29
CA ILE A 652 0.44 13.66 -15.66
C ILE A 652 0.89 12.42 -16.42
N GLU A 653 0.45 11.26 -15.96
CA GLU A 653 0.75 9.97 -16.59
C GLU A 653 -0.50 9.43 -17.31
N GLY A 654 -0.33 8.91 -18.53
CA GLY A 654 -1.41 8.29 -19.29
C GLY A 654 -0.95 7.05 -20.05
N LEU A 655 -1.89 6.16 -20.38
CA LEU A 655 -1.63 4.87 -21.02
C LEU A 655 -1.68 4.95 -22.54
N VAL A 656 -0.62 4.52 -23.21
CA VAL A 656 -0.67 4.09 -24.62
C VAL A 656 -0.86 2.57 -24.64
N HIS A 657 -2.09 2.12 -24.88
CA HIS A 657 -2.39 0.69 -24.89
C HIS A 657 -1.76 0.00 -26.10
N ILE A 658 -1.21 -1.22 -25.93
CA ILE A 658 -0.50 -1.94 -26.99
C ILE A 658 -1.34 -2.19 -28.24
N THR A 659 -2.67 -2.29 -28.12
CA THR A 659 -3.58 -2.48 -29.25
C THR A 659 -3.77 -1.23 -30.13
N THR A 660 -3.40 -0.04 -29.63
CA THR A 660 -3.47 1.21 -30.37
C THR A 660 -2.21 1.48 -31.19
N LEU A 661 -1.17 0.69 -30.99
CA LEU A 661 0.08 0.78 -31.74
C LEU A 661 -0.08 0.26 -33.17
N PRO A 662 0.67 0.83 -34.16
CA PRO A 662 0.43 0.59 -35.59
C PRO A 662 0.76 -0.83 -36.05
N GLU A 663 1.45 -1.63 -35.27
CA GLU A 663 1.78 -3.01 -35.55
C GLU A 663 1.73 -3.85 -34.28
N PHE A 664 2.02 -5.14 -34.40
CA PHE A 664 2.15 -6.01 -33.23
C PHE A 664 3.51 -5.79 -32.55
N TYR A 665 3.48 -5.61 -31.21
CA TYR A 665 4.66 -5.42 -30.38
C TYR A 665 4.86 -6.59 -29.43
N ASN A 666 6.11 -7.02 -29.32
CA ASN A 666 6.53 -8.02 -28.33
C ASN A 666 7.08 -7.30 -27.11
N TYR A 667 6.53 -7.65 -25.94
CA TYR A 667 7.06 -7.19 -24.65
C TYR A 667 8.23 -8.06 -24.22
N ASN A 668 9.36 -7.45 -23.96
CA ASN A 668 10.51 -8.09 -23.36
C ASN A 668 10.60 -7.72 -21.88
N GLU A 669 10.28 -8.66 -21.01
CA GLU A 669 10.25 -8.44 -19.55
C GLU A 669 11.64 -8.13 -18.97
N ARG A 670 12.70 -8.68 -19.55
CA ARG A 670 14.07 -8.46 -19.08
C ARG A 670 14.57 -7.06 -19.38
N THR A 671 14.23 -6.52 -20.54
CA THR A 671 14.67 -5.18 -21.00
C THR A 671 13.62 -4.11 -20.76
N MET A 672 12.39 -4.49 -20.33
CA MET A 672 11.23 -3.61 -20.21
C MET A 672 11.01 -2.76 -21.46
N THR A 673 11.00 -3.43 -22.62
CA THR A 673 10.82 -2.81 -23.94
C THR A 673 9.66 -3.43 -24.69
N LEU A 674 9.00 -2.61 -25.53
CA LEU A 674 8.08 -3.05 -26.57
C LEU A 674 8.79 -2.95 -27.90
N GLN A 675 8.94 -4.06 -28.64
CA GLN A 675 9.56 -4.07 -29.97
C GLN A 675 8.57 -4.51 -31.05
N GLY A 676 8.42 -3.70 -32.09
CA GLY A 676 7.60 -3.98 -33.26
C GLY A 676 8.14 -5.14 -34.10
N GLU A 677 7.26 -6.09 -34.46
CA GLU A 677 7.64 -7.29 -35.21
C GLU A 677 8.07 -7.01 -36.65
N LYS A 678 7.51 -5.98 -37.28
CA LYS A 678 7.77 -5.68 -38.69
C LYS A 678 8.86 -4.65 -38.86
N THR A 679 8.74 -3.54 -38.13
CA THR A 679 9.63 -2.38 -38.30
C THR A 679 10.85 -2.42 -37.39
N GLY A 680 10.78 -3.20 -36.30
CA GLY A 680 11.80 -3.17 -35.24
C GLY A 680 11.74 -1.89 -34.39
N LYS A 681 10.68 -1.07 -34.55
CA LYS A 681 10.48 0.12 -33.71
C LYS A 681 10.39 -0.29 -32.25
N THR A 682 11.18 0.34 -31.39
CA THR A 682 11.31 -0.04 -30.00
C THR A 682 10.93 1.11 -29.10
N PHE A 683 10.08 0.84 -28.11
CA PHE A 683 9.78 1.75 -27.01
C PHE A 683 10.44 1.26 -25.73
N ARG A 684 11.11 2.15 -25.02
CA ARG A 684 11.80 1.88 -23.77
C ARG A 684 11.59 2.99 -22.78
N VAL A 685 11.70 2.69 -21.53
CA VAL A 685 11.54 3.64 -20.44
C VAL A 685 12.59 4.76 -20.55
N GLY A 686 12.22 6.02 -20.26
CA GLY A 686 13.06 7.20 -20.41
C GLY A 686 13.17 7.75 -21.85
N GLN A 687 12.48 7.15 -22.80
CA GLN A 687 12.48 7.63 -24.20
C GLN A 687 11.47 8.77 -24.36
N PRO A 688 11.89 9.91 -24.95
CA PRO A 688 10.94 10.93 -25.39
C PRO A 688 9.96 10.34 -26.41
N ILE A 689 8.72 10.80 -26.36
CA ILE A 689 7.64 10.29 -27.21
C ILE A 689 6.61 11.40 -27.46
N ARG A 690 6.03 11.41 -28.67
CA ARG A 690 4.90 12.28 -28.99
C ARG A 690 3.61 11.48 -28.93
N VAL A 691 2.61 12.03 -28.23
CA VAL A 691 1.32 11.38 -28.01
C VAL A 691 0.17 12.36 -28.24
N LYS A 692 -0.99 11.80 -28.55
CA LYS A 692 -2.26 12.53 -28.63
C LYS A 692 -3.18 12.02 -27.53
N LEU A 693 -3.76 12.94 -26.77
CA LEU A 693 -4.79 12.58 -25.78
C LEU A 693 -6.06 12.13 -26.48
N THR A 694 -6.48 10.91 -26.24
CA THR A 694 -7.70 10.34 -26.84
C THR A 694 -8.87 10.26 -25.88
N ARG A 695 -8.59 10.09 -24.59
CA ARG A 695 -9.61 10.01 -23.53
C ARG A 695 -9.00 10.45 -22.21
N ALA A 696 -9.75 11.20 -21.47
CA ALA A 696 -9.57 11.40 -20.04
C ALA A 696 -10.94 11.15 -19.38
N ASP A 697 -10.94 10.53 -18.21
CA ASP A 697 -12.19 10.11 -17.54
C ASP A 697 -12.02 10.27 -16.03
N LYS A 698 -12.63 11.32 -15.48
CA LYS A 698 -12.52 11.62 -14.05
C LYS A 698 -13.13 10.52 -13.16
N GLU A 699 -14.14 9.80 -13.65
CA GLU A 699 -14.80 8.76 -12.84
C GLU A 699 -13.89 7.56 -12.57
N THR A 700 -13.00 7.25 -13.51
CA THR A 700 -12.03 6.14 -13.40
C THR A 700 -10.62 6.58 -13.09
N GLY A 701 -10.30 7.88 -13.23
CA GLY A 701 -8.94 8.42 -13.17
C GLY A 701 -8.06 7.99 -14.34
N ASP A 702 -8.66 7.40 -15.41
CA ASP A 702 -7.91 6.88 -16.56
C ASP A 702 -7.63 8.00 -17.58
N ILE A 703 -6.39 8.06 -18.07
CA ILE A 703 -5.95 8.93 -19.16
C ILE A 703 -5.35 8.04 -20.25
N ASP A 704 -5.92 8.09 -21.45
CA ASP A 704 -5.50 7.29 -22.58
C ASP A 704 -4.84 8.16 -23.67
N PHE A 705 -3.65 7.77 -24.06
CA PHE A 705 -2.90 8.38 -25.15
C PHE A 705 -2.83 7.48 -26.39
N GLN A 706 -2.76 8.11 -27.54
CA GLN A 706 -2.40 7.50 -28.80
C GLN A 706 -0.98 7.90 -29.17
N TYR A 707 -0.14 6.93 -29.49
CA TYR A 707 1.19 7.18 -30.00
C TYR A 707 1.13 7.91 -31.36
N LEU A 708 2.00 8.93 -31.53
CA LEU A 708 2.22 9.62 -32.81
C LEU A 708 3.68 9.42 -33.26
N PRO A 709 3.91 9.08 -34.54
CA PRO A 709 5.27 9.00 -35.10
C PRO A 709 6.00 10.34 -34.99
N SER A 710 7.23 10.31 -34.55
CA SER A 710 8.04 11.51 -34.36
C SER A 710 9.54 11.23 -34.58
N GLU A 711 10.37 12.27 -34.50
CA GLU A 711 11.83 12.18 -34.53
C GLU A 711 12.44 11.41 -33.37
N TYR A 712 11.68 11.19 -32.28
CA TYR A 712 12.10 10.41 -31.11
C TYR A 712 12.05 8.88 -31.32
N ASP A 713 11.56 8.44 -32.50
CA ASP A 713 11.39 7.01 -32.79
C ASP A 713 12.73 6.29 -32.93
N VAL A 714 12.88 5.21 -32.16
CA VAL A 714 14.06 4.35 -32.19
C VAL A 714 13.73 3.04 -32.88
N THR A 715 14.58 2.60 -33.82
CA THR A 715 14.44 1.33 -34.52
C THR A 715 15.64 0.44 -34.24
N GLU A 716 15.38 -0.76 -33.74
CA GLU A 716 16.41 -1.77 -33.42
C GLU A 716 16.24 -3.00 -34.30
N LYS A 717 17.27 -3.87 -34.35
CA LYS A 717 17.16 -5.13 -35.08
C LYS A 717 16.07 -6.02 -34.47
N VAL A 718 15.18 -6.54 -35.33
CA VAL A 718 14.07 -7.41 -34.90
C VAL A 718 14.60 -8.69 -34.28
N ASP A 719 14.07 -9.05 -33.09
CA ASP A 719 14.36 -10.35 -32.47
C ASP A 719 13.59 -11.49 -33.16
N HIS A 720 14.24 -12.08 -34.17
CA HIS A 720 13.66 -13.20 -34.91
C HIS A 720 13.38 -14.44 -34.08
N LYS A 721 14.05 -14.62 -32.92
CA LYS A 721 13.83 -15.76 -32.04
C LYS A 721 12.50 -15.65 -31.30
N ALA A 722 12.19 -14.47 -30.75
CA ALA A 722 10.91 -14.21 -30.11
C ALA A 722 9.73 -14.38 -31.09
N ARG A 723 9.93 -14.00 -32.37
CA ARG A 723 8.95 -14.19 -33.43
C ARG A 723 8.71 -15.67 -33.74
N GLN A 724 9.75 -16.51 -33.85
CA GLN A 724 9.64 -17.92 -34.08
C GLN A 724 8.91 -18.65 -32.93
N GLU A 725 9.28 -18.37 -31.68
CA GLU A 725 8.62 -18.96 -30.52
C GLU A 725 7.12 -18.64 -30.46
N ARG A 726 6.73 -17.42 -30.88
CA ARG A 726 5.32 -17.04 -30.94
C ARG A 726 4.57 -17.73 -32.07
N GLU A 727 5.17 -17.81 -33.27
CA GLU A 727 4.58 -18.56 -34.40
C GLU A 727 4.38 -20.04 -34.06
N GLU A 728 5.32 -20.65 -33.34
CA GLU A 728 5.19 -22.01 -32.83
C GLU A 728 4.09 -22.15 -31.79
N LYS A 729 3.98 -21.20 -30.83
CA LYS A 729 2.89 -21.17 -29.85
C LYS A 729 1.53 -20.95 -30.51
N ALA A 730 1.44 -20.09 -31.52
CA ALA A 730 0.21 -19.85 -32.29
C ALA A 730 -0.20 -21.06 -33.13
N LYS A 731 0.76 -21.77 -33.76
CA LYS A 731 0.53 -23.04 -34.43
C LYS A 731 0.07 -24.13 -33.48
N ALA A 732 0.68 -24.22 -32.30
CA ALA A 732 0.27 -25.18 -31.26
C ALA A 732 -1.14 -24.87 -30.71
N PHE A 733 -1.55 -23.61 -30.64
CA PHE A 733 -2.90 -23.20 -30.21
C PHE A 733 -3.94 -23.50 -31.31
N ARG A 734 -3.62 -23.25 -32.60
CA ARG A 734 -4.51 -23.59 -33.73
C ARG A 734 -4.72 -25.10 -33.91
N ASN A 735 -3.71 -25.90 -33.56
CA ASN A 735 -3.78 -27.36 -33.62
C ASN A 735 -4.52 -28.00 -32.42
N ARG A 736 -4.83 -27.23 -31.40
CA ARG A 736 -5.77 -27.62 -30.33
C ARG A 736 -7.18 -27.25 -30.78
N GLY A 737 -7.79 -28.08 -31.65
CA GLY A 737 -9.19 -27.95 -32.04
C GLY A 737 -10.09 -27.96 -30.80
N PRO A 738 -11.36 -27.47 -30.94
CA PRO A 738 -12.25 -27.32 -29.78
C PRO A 738 -12.46 -28.69 -29.12
N ARG A 739 -12.12 -28.79 -27.84
CA ARG A 739 -12.45 -29.95 -27.01
C ARG A 739 -13.97 -30.07 -26.99
N ARG A 740 -14.51 -31.05 -27.71
CA ARG A 740 -15.88 -31.55 -27.51
C ARG A 740 -15.93 -32.14 -26.11
N ASP A 741 -16.63 -31.50 -25.21
CA ASP A 741 -17.03 -32.09 -23.94
C ASP A 741 -17.90 -33.34 -24.24
N ARG A 742 -17.31 -34.51 -24.02
CA ARG A 742 -18.07 -35.74 -23.88
C ARG A 742 -18.57 -35.83 -22.46
N GLN A 743 -19.78 -35.43 -22.20
CA GLN A 743 -20.52 -35.88 -21.04
C GLN A 743 -20.74 -37.40 -21.15
N ASN A 744 -20.15 -38.15 -20.24
CA ASN A 744 -20.53 -39.56 -20.00
C ASN A 744 -21.82 -39.54 -19.17
N GLY A 745 -22.89 -40.02 -19.78
CA GLY A 745 -24.08 -40.48 -19.10
C GLY A 745 -24.25 -41.95 -19.42
N ASP A 746 -23.90 -42.80 -18.45
CA ASP A 746 -24.25 -44.24 -18.44
C ASP A 746 -25.74 -44.42 -18.33
N PHE A 747 -26.34 -45.10 -19.30
CA PHE A 747 -27.58 -45.87 -19.10
C PHE A 747 -27.51 -47.19 -19.83
N GLU A 748 -27.45 -48.29 -19.07
CA GLU A 748 -27.74 -49.65 -19.51
C GLU A 748 -29.15 -49.73 -20.09
N ARG A 749 -29.28 -50.43 -21.24
CA ARG A 749 -30.33 -51.47 -21.43
C ARG A 749 -30.12 -52.28 -22.71
N ARG A 750 -30.08 -53.57 -22.44
CA ARG A 750 -30.27 -54.76 -23.26
C ARG A 750 -31.20 -54.60 -24.47
N GLY A 751 -30.76 -55.24 -25.60
CA GLY A 751 -31.71 -56.09 -26.27
C GLY A 751 -31.71 -56.07 -27.80
N LYS A 752 -31.22 -57.14 -28.38
CA LYS A 752 -31.65 -57.91 -29.57
C LYS A 752 -31.45 -57.37 -31.00
N ARG A 753 -30.62 -58.16 -31.70
CA ARG A 753 -30.75 -58.82 -33.00
C ARG A 753 -31.47 -58.11 -34.17
N GLY A 754 -30.82 -58.14 -35.29
CA GLY A 754 -31.47 -58.17 -36.63
C GLY A 754 -30.59 -57.62 -37.76
N ASP A 755 -29.94 -58.54 -38.36
CA ASP A 755 -29.77 -58.83 -39.79
C ASP A 755 -29.92 -57.75 -40.87
N ASN A 756 -28.90 -57.76 -41.70
CA ASN A 756 -28.90 -57.89 -43.15
C ASN A 756 -28.95 -56.68 -44.09
N ARG A 757 -27.94 -56.81 -44.95
CA ARG A 757 -27.91 -56.60 -46.43
C ARG A 757 -27.69 -55.18 -47.00
N ASN A 758 -26.52 -55.22 -47.66
CA ASN A 758 -26.28 -54.94 -49.11
C ASN A 758 -26.73 -53.61 -49.74
N HIS A 759 -25.86 -52.96 -50.37
CA HIS A 759 -25.40 -52.89 -51.74
C HIS A 759 -24.46 -51.72 -51.94
N GLN A 760 -23.27 -51.91 -52.49
CA GLN A 760 -22.90 -51.68 -53.88
C GLN A 760 -23.17 -50.26 -54.38
N ASP A 761 -22.33 -49.56 -55.00
CA ASP A 761 -21.17 -49.58 -55.87
C ASP A 761 -20.79 -48.15 -56.16
N ALA A 762 -19.80 -47.62 -56.63
CA ALA A 762 -18.72 -48.04 -57.52
C ALA A 762 -17.84 -46.79 -57.81
N ASN A 763 -16.61 -47.03 -58.11
CA ASN A 763 -15.79 -46.39 -59.16
C ASN A 763 -15.24 -44.94 -58.82
N GLY A 764 -14.00 -44.65 -58.97
CA GLY A 764 -12.90 -45.41 -59.63
C GLY A 764 -11.69 -44.48 -59.79
N ARG A 765 -10.56 -45.21 -59.79
CA ARG A 765 -9.36 -44.96 -60.59
C ARG A 765 -8.54 -43.70 -60.41
N LYS A 766 -7.31 -43.73 -60.16
CA LYS A 766 -6.01 -44.41 -60.59
C LYS A 766 -4.96 -43.33 -60.45
N GLY A 767 -3.78 -43.52 -60.10
CA GLY A 767 -2.73 -44.43 -60.16
C GLY A 767 -1.52 -43.77 -59.57
N SER A 768 -0.74 -44.34 -58.87
CA SER A 768 0.33 -45.32 -59.05
C SER A 768 1.71 -44.70 -59.31
N TYR A 769 2.58 -45.44 -58.70
CA TYR A 769 4.03 -45.62 -58.93
C TYR A 769 4.98 -44.63 -58.29
N ASP A 770 6.10 -44.94 -57.78
CA ASP A 770 6.74 -46.19 -57.25
C ASP A 770 8.06 -45.77 -56.64
N GLU A 771 8.40 -46.47 -55.63
CA GLU A 771 9.65 -47.13 -55.27
C GLU A 771 11.01 -46.43 -55.43
N LYS A 772 11.87 -46.45 -54.52
CA LYS A 772 12.93 -47.38 -54.14
C LYS A 772 13.99 -46.72 -53.27
N ARG A 773 14.18 -47.28 -52.12
CA ARG A 773 15.29 -48.13 -51.66
C ARG A 773 16.66 -47.48 -51.34
N LYS A 774 17.04 -47.84 -50.15
CA LYS A 774 18.40 -48.29 -49.64
C LYS A 774 19.33 -47.21 -49.21
N SER A 775 19.79 -47.23 -48.02
CA SER A 775 20.47 -48.19 -47.15
C SER A 775 21.79 -47.59 -46.66
N SER A 776 22.00 -47.63 -45.38
CA SER A 776 23.17 -48.22 -44.72
C SER A 776 24.33 -47.29 -44.28
N LYS A 777 24.65 -47.58 -43.07
CA LYS A 777 25.97 -47.81 -42.45
C LYS A 777 26.60 -46.64 -41.66
N LYS A 778 26.65 -46.87 -40.34
CA LYS A 778 27.80 -46.58 -39.49
C LYS A 778 29.08 -47.28 -40.01
N PRO A 779 30.28 -46.85 -39.63
CA PRO A 779 30.85 -47.07 -38.33
C PRO A 779 31.93 -46.05 -37.86
N ASP A 780 32.04 -45.90 -36.56
CA ASP A 780 33.09 -46.29 -35.62
C ASP A 780 34.53 -45.76 -35.76
N LYS A 781 35.07 -45.38 -34.63
CA LYS A 781 36.44 -45.55 -34.07
C LYS A 781 37.44 -44.41 -34.07
N ARG A 782 37.81 -44.12 -32.84
CA ARG A 782 39.14 -44.14 -32.18
C ARG A 782 39.94 -42.88 -31.98
N LYS A 783 40.17 -42.64 -30.64
CA LYS A 783 41.49 -42.52 -29.91
C LYS A 783 42.37 -41.30 -30.24
N ASN A 784 42.89 -40.60 -29.29
CA ASN A 784 43.81 -40.98 -28.17
C ASN A 784 44.19 -39.71 -27.32
N GLN A 785 44.24 -39.89 -26.02
CA GLN A 785 45.37 -39.69 -25.12
C GLN A 785 46.02 -38.28 -25.02
N ASN A 786 46.04 -37.69 -23.83
CA ASN A 786 47.19 -37.80 -22.90
C ASN A 786 46.93 -37.07 -21.55
N ARG A 787 47.19 -37.84 -20.50
CA ARG A 787 47.58 -37.38 -19.12
C ARG A 787 49.10 -37.29 -19.05
N PRO A 788 49.74 -36.65 -18.04
CA PRO A 788 49.92 -37.25 -16.73
C PRO A 788 49.90 -36.25 -15.53
N HIS A 789 49.50 -36.71 -14.37
CA HIS A 789 50.19 -37.11 -13.13
C HIS A 789 50.98 -36.03 -12.36
N ASN A 790 50.67 -35.79 -11.07
CA ASN A 790 51.21 -36.41 -9.87
C ASN A 790 50.62 -35.79 -8.59
N ASP A 791 50.08 -36.60 -7.70
CA ASP A 791 50.58 -37.05 -6.37
C ASP A 791 50.70 -35.98 -5.29
N ASN A 792 50.26 -36.16 -4.10
CA ASN A 792 50.28 -37.26 -3.14
C ASN A 792 49.64 -36.86 -1.78
N LYS A 793 49.00 -37.83 -1.11
CA LYS A 793 48.94 -38.10 0.34
C LYS A 793 48.10 -37.14 1.19
N GLY A 794 47.24 -37.52 2.10
CA GLY A 794 46.88 -38.85 2.63
C GLY A 794 46.11 -38.68 3.92
N ARG A 795 45.26 -39.68 4.27
CA ARG A 795 44.78 -40.09 5.60
C ARG A 795 43.84 -39.14 6.34
N GLU A 796 42.79 -39.47 7.02
CA GLU A 796 42.25 -40.71 7.57
C GLU A 796 40.79 -40.47 8.03
N SER A 797 39.97 -41.49 7.75
CA SER A 797 38.84 -42.06 8.51
C SER A 797 38.06 -41.28 9.54
N GLY A 798 36.74 -41.37 9.43
CA GLY A 798 35.80 -41.06 10.53
C GLY A 798 34.32 -41.21 10.13
N ARG A 799 33.87 -42.45 10.06
CA ARG A 799 32.43 -42.77 10.05
C ARG A 799 31.71 -42.16 11.25
N ARG A 800 30.66 -41.33 11.07
CA ARG A 800 29.60 -41.19 12.06
C ARG A 800 28.21 -41.12 11.45
N LYS A 801 27.38 -41.92 12.07
CA LYS A 801 25.98 -42.27 11.72
C LYS A 801 25.04 -41.07 11.72
N LYS A 802 24.09 -41.06 10.75
CA LYS A 802 22.86 -40.29 10.75
C LYS A 802 22.00 -40.61 11.97
N LYS A 803 21.63 -39.59 12.73
CA LYS A 803 20.47 -39.61 13.64
C LYS A 803 19.45 -38.59 13.15
N GLY A 804 18.23 -39.05 12.94
CA GLY A 804 17.10 -38.24 12.48
C GLY A 804 16.63 -37.27 13.54
N ASN A 805 16.25 -36.08 13.11
CA ASN A 805 15.56 -35.09 13.94
C ASN A 805 14.08 -35.42 14.00
N LYS A 806 13.56 -35.54 15.22
CA LYS A 806 12.15 -35.53 15.57
C LYS A 806 11.69 -34.11 15.86
N PRO A 807 10.41 -33.75 15.60
CA PRO A 807 9.93 -32.41 15.76
C PRO A 807 9.72 -32.01 17.24
N PHE A 808 9.91 -30.73 17.49
CA PHE A 808 10.00 -30.03 18.77
C PHE A 808 8.62 -29.64 19.38
N TYR A 809 7.63 -30.48 19.32
CA TYR A 809 6.34 -30.21 19.96
C TYR A 809 5.91 -31.35 20.85
N LYS A 810 6.53 -31.50 22.07
CA LYS A 810 5.99 -32.35 23.15
C LYS A 810 6.72 -32.13 24.47
N ASP A 811 6.84 -30.89 24.97
CA ASP A 811 7.30 -30.72 26.38
C ASP A 811 6.86 -29.38 27.04
N VAL A 812 5.61 -28.91 26.78
CA VAL A 812 5.04 -27.78 27.54
C VAL A 812 3.79 -28.15 28.35
N ALA A 813 3.57 -29.40 28.59
CA ALA A 813 2.40 -29.86 29.41
C ALA A 813 2.78 -30.57 30.70
N LYS A 814 3.84 -30.17 31.42
CA LYS A 814 4.13 -30.64 32.78
C LYS A 814 4.97 -29.64 33.58
N LYS A 815 4.37 -28.53 34.00
CA LYS A 815 4.75 -27.75 35.17
C LYS A 815 3.65 -26.73 35.44
N ARG A 816 2.61 -27.16 36.08
CA ARG A 816 1.78 -26.45 37.07
C ARG A 816 0.98 -27.50 37.87
N LYS A 817 1.48 -27.90 38.96
CA LYS A 817 0.83 -28.17 40.22
C LYS A 817 1.55 -27.39 41.29
#